data_cefc69eafe0eb88cafde6924e91b1b6f
#
_entry.id   cefc69eafe0eb88cafde6924e91b1b6f
#
_cell.length_a   1.000
_cell.length_b   1.000
_cell.length_c   1.000
_cell.angle_alpha   90.00
_cell.angle_beta   90.00
_cell.angle_gamma   90.00
#
_symmetry.space_group_name_H-M   'P 1'
#
loop_
_entity.id
_entity.type
_entity.pdbx_description
1 polymer ?
#
loop_
_entity_poly.entity_id
_entity_poly.type
_entity_poly.pdbx_seq_one_letter_code
_entity_poly.pdbx_strand_id
1 'polypeptide(L)'
;MPDLPIRRMLMYRHGVGYFERRGSVAGTELRLMFPRDAMDDILKSLIVLDLSEGQVLGIDIETPEDRAKQIERGSIHLSDTRSLLDLLRDLRGRRVRLSVESERRHSEDGEETLEGAVIGIDLDEQEPLDKPLVSLYLAEQREVRTVPVRRITRLTILDDRAAADMTYFLRAAQSEEDRRSAVVRLSEGDHDILVSYIAPAPSWRVSYRLLAEPKPDGEDSASGGERDIGARVTVLLQGWGLFDNQLDEDLENVELTLVAGMPVSFRYRLYEPRIPERPLVQDDVRTVAAPIEFQAKRAKQTAPGKLASADETVLFSFDSLPEIEGALAAAPAFNMEDLERSTEAVSVGEERGALFQYRVAHPVSVARGRSAMVPIVSRRLDGRKELLYNARKLPRHPVASLRILNETGLTLERGPVTIVERGDYAGEAVLPFTRAGAEMIVAYAVELGVTITEEHHTQRTMAGLSFHKEYAIFEEWDVQQTRYRITSTLPDAVDIVIEQERLAGYDLFDTPAPAEEAHNVARWPVRCPPGIETVFTVNERRKTSRSEEVRKLDMHRLQSFLRDRYLDGATFRALERILSLYDQIAKHQETLREIDQERKDILARQQQIQGNLGPLGREGSERALRERYVALLNQLEDRLTELHSREQKTRAAIDRLEQEAAQALAALSR
;
A
#
# COMPACT_ATOMS: atom_id res chain seq x y z
N MET A 1 6.34 -26.27 38.59
CA MET A 1 6.78 -27.06 37.44
C MET A 1 8.15 -26.56 37.08
N PRO A 2 9.08 -27.36 36.65
CA PRO A 2 10.34 -26.84 36.11
C PRO A 2 10.01 -26.18 34.75
N ASP A 3 9.78 -24.89 34.79
CA ASP A 3 9.62 -24.12 33.58
C ASP A 3 10.99 -23.99 32.95
N LEU A 4 11.16 -24.54 31.76
CA LEU A 4 12.39 -24.35 31.00
C LEU A 4 12.48 -22.86 30.65
N PRO A 5 13.45 -22.12 31.21
CA PRO A 5 13.56 -20.69 30.93
C PRO A 5 13.95 -20.44 29.47
N ILE A 6 13.49 -19.34 28.91
CA ILE A 6 13.95 -18.86 27.62
C ILE A 6 15.41 -18.47 27.76
N ARG A 7 16.29 -19.02 26.92
CA ARG A 7 17.73 -18.70 26.89
C ARG A 7 18.14 -17.88 25.69
N ARG A 8 17.42 -18.05 24.58
CA ARG A 8 17.67 -17.31 23.36
C ARG A 8 16.37 -16.92 22.67
N MET A 9 16.33 -15.71 22.11
CA MET A 9 15.17 -15.16 21.44
C MET A 9 15.60 -14.38 20.19
N LEU A 10 14.95 -14.66 19.05
CA LEU A 10 15.06 -13.87 17.83
C LEU A 10 13.71 -13.20 17.59
N MET A 11 13.69 -11.89 17.51
CA MET A 11 12.48 -11.12 17.24
C MET A 11 12.48 -10.58 15.82
N TYR A 12 11.41 -10.83 15.09
CA TYR A 12 11.22 -10.36 13.72
C TYR A 12 10.24 -9.17 13.69
N ARG A 13 10.39 -8.29 12.69
CA ARG A 13 9.51 -7.13 12.55
C ARG A 13 8.08 -7.45 12.15
N HIS A 14 7.82 -8.60 11.56
CA HIS A 14 6.49 -9.02 11.10
C HIS A 14 5.65 -9.75 12.16
N GLY A 15 5.98 -9.59 13.43
CA GLY A 15 5.15 -10.07 14.54
C GLY A 15 5.34 -11.54 14.90
N VAL A 16 6.53 -12.09 14.63
CA VAL A 16 6.90 -13.47 14.94
C VAL A 16 8.20 -13.48 15.75
N GLY A 17 8.30 -14.37 16.71
CA GLY A 17 9.51 -14.65 17.48
C GLY A 17 9.94 -16.10 17.36
N TYR A 18 11.24 -16.34 17.33
CA TYR A 18 11.83 -17.67 17.54
C TYR A 18 12.39 -17.73 18.95
N PHE A 19 12.07 -18.79 19.69
CA PHE A 19 12.38 -18.98 21.08
C PHE A 19 13.14 -20.27 21.28
N GLU A 20 14.19 -20.22 22.08
CA GLU A 20 14.91 -21.41 22.58
C GLU A 20 14.83 -21.43 24.12
N ARG A 21 14.33 -22.55 24.65
CA ARG A 21 14.29 -22.87 26.07
C ARG A 21 15.26 -23.98 26.37
N ARG A 22 15.96 -23.89 27.47
CA ARG A 22 16.86 -24.97 27.90
C ARG A 22 16.88 -25.13 29.42
N GLY A 23 16.90 -26.36 29.88
CA GLY A 23 17.05 -26.68 31.30
C GLY A 23 17.04 -28.17 31.54
N SER A 24 17.36 -28.54 32.77
CA SER A 24 17.38 -29.93 33.23
C SER A 24 15.99 -30.39 33.65
N VAL A 25 15.58 -31.55 33.21
CA VAL A 25 14.31 -32.19 33.50
C VAL A 25 14.55 -33.59 34.03
N ALA A 26 14.01 -33.89 35.19
CA ALA A 26 14.05 -35.25 35.78
C ALA A 26 12.71 -35.94 35.51
N GLY A 27 12.73 -37.20 35.12
CA GLY A 27 11.54 -38.02 34.90
C GLY A 27 11.20 -38.22 33.41
N THR A 28 10.01 -38.79 33.18
CA THR A 28 9.59 -39.29 31.86
C THR A 28 8.70 -38.33 31.07
N GLU A 29 8.34 -37.16 31.65
CA GLU A 29 7.40 -36.23 31.05
C GLU A 29 7.84 -34.77 31.31
N LEU A 30 7.84 -33.96 30.22
CA LEU A 30 7.94 -32.52 30.27
C LEU A 30 6.64 -31.89 29.76
N ARG A 31 6.00 -31.06 30.57
CA ARG A 31 4.82 -30.32 30.15
C ARG A 31 5.15 -28.90 29.80
N LEU A 32 4.83 -28.50 28.58
CA LEU A 32 4.96 -27.16 28.04
C LEU A 32 3.58 -26.53 27.87
N MET A 33 3.44 -25.25 28.21
CA MET A 33 2.18 -24.51 28.06
C MET A 33 2.33 -23.40 27.03
N PHE A 34 1.48 -23.40 26.02
CA PHE A 34 1.49 -22.42 24.94
C PHE A 34 0.17 -21.67 24.82
N PRO A 35 0.16 -20.41 24.38
CA PRO A 35 -1.06 -19.68 24.04
C PRO A 35 -1.81 -20.41 22.91
N ARG A 36 -3.14 -20.42 22.97
CA ARG A 36 -4.00 -21.09 22.00
C ARG A 36 -3.80 -20.56 20.57
N ASP A 37 -3.65 -19.24 20.42
CA ASP A 37 -3.43 -18.58 19.14
C ASP A 37 -2.06 -18.86 18.52
N ALA A 38 -1.09 -19.32 19.32
CA ALA A 38 0.23 -19.75 18.88
C ALA A 38 0.29 -21.20 18.39
N MET A 39 -0.73 -22.01 18.66
CA MET A 39 -0.68 -23.46 18.44
C MET A 39 -0.40 -23.88 16.99
N ASP A 40 -0.92 -23.14 16.00
CA ASP A 40 -0.63 -23.39 14.60
C ASP A 40 0.86 -23.22 14.27
N ASP A 41 1.50 -22.19 14.82
CA ASP A 41 2.93 -21.94 14.64
C ASP A 41 3.78 -22.91 15.45
N ILE A 42 3.35 -23.27 16.66
CA ILE A 42 3.99 -24.29 17.50
C ILE A 42 4.00 -25.64 16.80
N LEU A 43 2.86 -26.11 16.31
CA LEU A 43 2.76 -27.41 15.60
C LEU A 43 3.65 -27.49 14.35
N LYS A 44 3.86 -26.35 13.71
CA LYS A 44 4.70 -26.23 12.51
C LYS A 44 6.20 -26.22 12.83
N SER A 45 6.59 -25.72 14.03
CA SER A 45 7.97 -25.33 14.32
C SER A 45 8.58 -25.93 15.56
N LEU A 46 7.80 -26.63 16.40
CA LEU A 46 8.29 -27.19 17.67
C LEU A 46 9.34 -28.27 17.42
N ILE A 47 10.51 -28.04 17.96
CA ILE A 47 11.61 -29.01 17.99
C ILE A 47 12.01 -29.22 19.45
N VAL A 48 12.10 -30.47 19.85
CA VAL A 48 12.56 -30.86 21.18
C VAL A 48 13.77 -31.77 21.00
N LEU A 49 14.88 -31.40 21.62
CA LEU A 49 16.12 -32.15 21.60
C LEU A 49 16.54 -32.48 23.04
N ASP A 50 16.90 -33.71 23.26
CA ASP A 50 17.64 -34.10 24.46
C ASP A 50 19.13 -34.03 24.16
N LEU A 51 19.84 -33.21 24.88
CA LEU A 51 21.29 -33.00 24.72
C LEU A 51 22.12 -33.94 25.62
N SER A 52 21.45 -34.74 26.46
CA SER A 52 22.03 -35.85 27.22
C SER A 52 21.96 -37.16 26.41
N GLU A 53 22.14 -38.30 27.09
CA GLU A 53 22.03 -39.64 26.46
C GLU A 53 20.56 -40.13 26.34
N GLY A 54 19.58 -39.34 26.76
CA GLY A 54 18.17 -39.64 26.73
C GLY A 54 17.51 -39.55 25.35
N GLN A 55 16.25 -39.91 25.25
CA GLN A 55 15.46 -39.87 24.02
C GLN A 55 14.12 -39.21 24.20
N VAL A 56 13.69 -38.42 23.21
CA VAL A 56 12.33 -37.92 23.08
C VAL A 56 11.47 -38.99 22.39
N LEU A 57 10.52 -39.55 23.11
CA LEU A 57 9.67 -40.68 22.64
C LEU A 57 8.45 -40.20 21.86
N GLY A 58 7.98 -39.00 22.12
CA GLY A 58 6.81 -38.41 21.43
C GLY A 58 6.35 -37.11 22.07
N ILE A 59 5.46 -36.42 21.39
CA ILE A 59 4.85 -35.18 21.87
C ILE A 59 3.33 -35.32 21.74
N ASP A 60 2.63 -35.28 22.87
CA ASP A 60 1.17 -35.29 22.92
C ASP A 60 0.67 -33.84 23.07
N ILE A 61 -0.27 -33.46 22.22
CA ILE A 61 -0.80 -32.11 22.20
C ILE A 61 -2.29 -32.16 22.49
N GLU A 62 -2.74 -31.31 23.42
CA GLU A 62 -4.13 -31.16 23.76
C GLU A 62 -4.95 -30.70 22.55
N THR A 63 -5.96 -31.50 22.16
CA THR A 63 -6.83 -31.19 21.03
C THR A 63 -7.72 -29.99 21.31
N PRO A 64 -8.04 -29.14 20.30
CA PRO A 64 -8.95 -28.05 20.49
C PRO A 64 -10.37 -28.58 20.74
N GLU A 65 -10.83 -28.51 21.96
CA GLU A 65 -12.25 -28.66 22.24
C GLU A 65 -12.87 -27.27 22.39
N ASP A 66 -13.93 -27.05 21.64
CA ASP A 66 -14.70 -25.81 21.70
C ASP A 66 -15.52 -25.83 23.02
N ARG A 67 -15.32 -24.82 23.86
CA ARG A 67 -16.04 -24.65 25.14
C ARG A 67 -17.56 -24.75 24.95
N ALA A 68 -18.09 -24.15 23.90
CA ALA A 68 -19.51 -24.22 23.57
C ALA A 68 -19.94 -25.68 23.32
N LYS A 69 -19.14 -26.46 22.56
CA LYS A 69 -19.40 -27.90 22.32
C LYS A 69 -19.19 -28.77 23.58
N GLN A 70 -18.26 -28.39 24.45
CA GLN A 70 -18.10 -29.07 25.72
C GLN A 70 -19.32 -28.89 26.62
N ILE A 71 -19.80 -27.65 26.74
CA ILE A 71 -21.02 -27.33 27.48
C ILE A 71 -22.23 -28.00 26.85
N GLU A 72 -22.38 -28.01 25.53
CA GLU A 72 -23.48 -28.67 24.81
C GLU A 72 -23.52 -30.18 25.01
N ARG A 73 -22.41 -30.84 25.31
CA ARG A 73 -22.36 -32.30 25.61
C ARG A 73 -22.87 -32.65 27.02
N GLY A 74 -22.84 -31.70 27.93
CA GLY A 74 -23.41 -31.84 29.29
C GLY A 74 -24.92 -31.73 29.29
N SER A 75 -25.59 -32.22 30.33
CA SER A 75 -27.02 -32.03 30.54
C SER A 75 -27.38 -30.75 31.30
N ILE A 76 -26.36 -29.95 31.69
CA ILE A 76 -26.52 -28.73 32.48
C ILE A 76 -25.98 -27.53 31.71
N HIS A 77 -26.86 -26.52 31.49
CA HIS A 77 -26.60 -25.30 30.76
C HIS A 77 -27.07 -24.08 31.57
N LEU A 78 -26.20 -23.44 32.31
CA LEU A 78 -26.54 -22.32 33.16
C LEU A 78 -26.23 -20.98 32.46
N SER A 79 -27.16 -20.03 32.58
CA SER A 79 -26.94 -18.64 32.19
C SER A 79 -26.48 -17.81 33.40
N ASP A 80 -25.76 -16.72 33.14
CA ASP A 80 -25.23 -15.82 34.19
C ASP A 80 -26.32 -15.09 34.98
N THR A 81 -27.53 -14.98 34.43
CA THR A 81 -28.62 -14.17 35.01
C THR A 81 -29.72 -14.99 35.64
N ARG A 82 -29.83 -16.30 35.36
CA ARG A 82 -30.91 -17.18 35.81
C ARG A 82 -30.44 -18.56 36.23
N SER A 83 -29.26 -18.64 36.81
CA SER A 83 -28.56 -19.90 37.10
C SER A 83 -29.40 -20.95 37.86
N LEU A 84 -30.20 -20.57 38.85
CA LEU A 84 -31.05 -21.52 39.63
C LEU A 84 -32.24 -22.02 38.81
N LEU A 85 -32.88 -21.16 38.02
CA LEU A 85 -34.01 -21.56 37.16
C LEU A 85 -33.57 -22.50 36.03
N ASP A 86 -32.43 -22.18 35.40
CA ASP A 86 -31.86 -23.01 34.35
C ASP A 86 -31.41 -24.36 34.91
N LEU A 87 -30.78 -24.38 36.09
CA LEU A 87 -30.42 -25.61 36.78
C LEU A 87 -31.65 -26.50 37.09
N LEU A 88 -32.72 -25.94 37.65
CA LEU A 88 -33.94 -26.69 37.94
C LEU A 88 -34.61 -27.21 36.67
N ARG A 89 -34.52 -26.49 35.55
CA ARG A 89 -35.03 -26.94 34.24
C ARG A 89 -34.23 -28.12 33.69
N ASP A 90 -32.90 -28.06 33.79
CA ASP A 90 -32.00 -29.11 33.30
C ASP A 90 -32.03 -30.36 34.21
N LEU A 91 -32.38 -30.20 35.48
CA LEU A 91 -32.61 -31.31 36.43
C LEU A 91 -33.98 -31.97 36.28
N ARG A 92 -34.80 -31.65 35.25
CA ARG A 92 -36.09 -32.31 35.02
C ARG A 92 -35.94 -33.82 34.90
N GLY A 93 -36.76 -34.55 35.69
CA GLY A 93 -36.70 -36.02 35.81
C GLY A 93 -35.62 -36.55 36.76
N ARG A 94 -34.76 -35.69 37.32
CA ARG A 94 -33.69 -36.05 38.26
C ARG A 94 -34.15 -35.89 39.71
N ARG A 95 -33.54 -36.69 40.57
CA ARG A 95 -33.80 -36.62 42.04
C ARG A 95 -32.98 -35.50 42.67
N VAL A 96 -33.68 -34.66 43.42
CA VAL A 96 -33.09 -33.54 44.18
C VAL A 96 -33.64 -33.54 45.60
N ARG A 97 -32.87 -32.95 46.52
CA ARG A 97 -33.32 -32.61 47.86
C ARG A 97 -33.32 -31.08 47.96
N LEU A 98 -34.49 -30.50 48.28
CA LEU A 98 -34.68 -29.07 48.46
C LEU A 98 -34.93 -28.78 49.94
N SER A 99 -34.22 -27.82 50.50
CA SER A 99 -34.59 -27.16 51.77
C SER A 99 -35.40 -25.91 51.42
N VAL A 100 -36.57 -25.77 52.00
CA VAL A 100 -37.54 -24.72 51.71
C VAL A 100 -37.88 -23.97 52.99
N GLU A 101 -37.86 -22.65 52.93
CA GLU A 101 -38.27 -21.81 54.08
C GLU A 101 -39.76 -22.00 54.40
N SER A 102 -40.08 -22.30 55.67
CA SER A 102 -41.44 -22.54 56.17
C SER A 102 -42.28 -21.25 56.23
N GLU A 103 -43.56 -21.30 55.84
CA GLU A 103 -44.49 -20.14 55.97
C GLU A 103 -44.91 -19.85 57.41
N ARG A 104 -44.67 -20.77 58.38
CA ARG A 104 -45.09 -20.58 59.78
C ARG A 104 -44.02 -19.80 60.57
N ARG A 105 -44.32 -18.55 60.85
CA ARG A 105 -43.45 -17.53 61.50
C ARG A 105 -43.08 -17.91 63.01
N HIS A 106 -43.45 -19.11 63.56
CA HIS A 106 -43.35 -19.39 64.99
C HIS A 106 -42.81 -20.79 65.32
N SER A 107 -42.06 -21.47 64.45
CA SER A 107 -41.36 -22.71 64.83
C SER A 107 -39.85 -22.51 64.73
N GLU A 108 -39.10 -22.88 65.75
CA GLU A 108 -37.62 -22.78 65.82
C GLU A 108 -36.89 -23.66 64.79
N ASP A 109 -37.61 -24.56 64.08
CA ASP A 109 -37.11 -25.34 62.93
C ASP A 109 -37.75 -24.80 61.65
N GLY A 110 -37.17 -23.68 61.09
CA GLY A 110 -37.71 -22.90 59.96
C GLY A 110 -37.53 -23.51 58.59
N GLU A 111 -36.88 -24.66 58.42
CA GLU A 111 -36.62 -25.27 57.09
C GLU A 111 -37.34 -26.62 56.94
N GLU A 112 -38.14 -26.78 55.92
CA GLU A 112 -38.71 -28.04 55.49
C GLU A 112 -37.85 -28.67 54.39
N THR A 113 -37.52 -29.97 54.54
CA THR A 113 -36.73 -30.69 53.52
C THR A 113 -37.64 -31.58 52.68
N LEU A 114 -37.59 -31.45 51.39
CA LEU A 114 -38.34 -32.20 50.38
C LEU A 114 -37.41 -33.00 49.52
N GLU A 115 -37.65 -34.31 49.37
CA GLU A 115 -36.88 -35.15 48.43
C GLU A 115 -37.81 -35.71 47.35
N GLY A 116 -37.48 -35.43 46.10
CA GLY A 116 -38.31 -35.82 44.96
C GLY A 116 -37.65 -35.66 43.61
N ALA A 117 -38.35 -36.07 42.58
CA ALA A 117 -37.92 -35.83 41.20
C ALA A 117 -38.50 -34.51 40.68
N VAL A 118 -37.71 -33.71 40.01
CA VAL A 118 -38.16 -32.45 39.41
C VAL A 118 -39.06 -32.76 38.22
N ILE A 119 -40.33 -32.31 38.23
CA ILE A 119 -41.27 -32.45 37.12
C ILE A 119 -41.05 -31.30 36.10
N GLY A 120 -40.89 -30.08 36.62
CA GLY A 120 -40.71 -28.89 35.78
C GLY A 120 -40.81 -27.60 36.59
N ILE A 121 -40.74 -26.49 35.89
CA ILE A 121 -40.93 -25.15 36.42
C ILE A 121 -42.17 -24.55 35.79
N ASP A 122 -43.11 -24.14 36.59
CA ASP A 122 -44.31 -23.43 36.20
C ASP A 122 -44.06 -21.93 36.29
N LEU A 123 -44.17 -21.23 35.18
CA LEU A 123 -43.98 -19.77 35.06
C LEU A 123 -45.37 -19.15 34.84
N ASP A 124 -45.66 -18.05 35.52
CA ASP A 124 -46.85 -17.25 35.24
C ASP A 124 -46.66 -16.56 33.86
N GLU A 125 -47.62 -16.72 32.94
CA GLU A 125 -47.56 -16.13 31.59
C GLU A 125 -47.58 -14.59 31.62
N GLN A 126 -48.19 -13.99 32.68
CA GLN A 126 -48.29 -12.53 32.82
C GLN A 126 -47.13 -11.88 33.56
N GLU A 127 -46.52 -12.61 34.50
CA GLU A 127 -45.36 -12.15 35.28
C GLU A 127 -44.29 -13.26 35.37
N PRO A 128 -43.59 -13.58 34.28
CA PRO A 128 -42.75 -14.79 34.20
C PRO A 128 -41.51 -14.78 35.11
N LEU A 129 -41.15 -13.65 35.71
CA LEU A 129 -39.94 -13.50 36.54
C LEU A 129 -40.19 -13.39 38.04
N ASP A 130 -41.44 -13.03 38.46
CA ASP A 130 -41.69 -12.71 39.87
C ASP A 130 -42.06 -13.93 40.76
N LYS A 131 -42.63 -14.98 40.17
CA LYS A 131 -43.15 -16.13 40.96
C LYS A 131 -42.95 -17.49 40.28
N PRO A 132 -41.71 -17.90 39.89
CA PRO A 132 -41.54 -19.23 39.34
C PRO A 132 -41.79 -20.29 40.46
N LEU A 133 -42.53 -21.34 40.09
CA LEU A 133 -42.84 -22.49 40.96
C LEU A 133 -42.12 -23.73 40.43
N VAL A 134 -41.41 -24.47 41.26
CA VAL A 134 -40.89 -25.79 40.91
C VAL A 134 -41.84 -26.88 41.40
N SER A 135 -42.19 -27.83 40.54
CA SER A 135 -43.01 -28.98 40.85
C SER A 135 -42.16 -30.22 41.06
N LEU A 136 -42.27 -30.85 42.24
CA LEU A 136 -41.58 -32.08 42.63
C LEU A 136 -42.54 -33.24 42.76
N TYR A 137 -42.15 -34.41 42.23
CA TYR A 137 -42.84 -35.67 42.52
C TYR A 137 -42.15 -36.41 43.67
N LEU A 138 -42.86 -36.53 44.79
CA LEU A 138 -42.44 -37.24 45.98
C LEU A 138 -42.87 -38.72 45.82
N ALA A 139 -41.97 -39.60 45.43
CA ALA A 139 -42.27 -40.97 45.01
C ALA A 139 -42.84 -41.83 46.17
N GLU A 140 -42.35 -41.66 47.43
CA GLU A 140 -42.80 -42.38 48.56
C GLU A 140 -44.25 -42.07 48.94
N GLN A 141 -44.68 -40.82 48.80
CA GLN A 141 -46.00 -40.31 49.10
C GLN A 141 -46.96 -40.35 47.92
N ARG A 142 -46.42 -40.56 46.70
CA ARG A 142 -47.11 -40.45 45.39
C ARG A 142 -47.81 -39.11 45.19
N GLU A 143 -47.17 -38.04 45.70
CA GLU A 143 -47.70 -36.67 45.71
C GLU A 143 -46.85 -35.76 44.83
N VAL A 144 -47.55 -34.80 44.19
CA VAL A 144 -46.87 -33.67 43.49
C VAL A 144 -46.93 -32.45 44.39
N ARG A 145 -45.79 -31.90 44.71
CA ARG A 145 -45.67 -30.70 45.55
C ARG A 145 -45.03 -29.56 44.78
N THR A 146 -45.67 -28.39 44.81
CA THR A 146 -45.23 -27.19 44.16
C THR A 146 -44.61 -26.23 45.16
N VAL A 147 -43.43 -25.74 44.89
CA VAL A 147 -42.63 -24.87 45.76
C VAL A 147 -42.20 -23.61 45.01
N PRO A 148 -42.41 -22.40 45.59
CA PRO A 148 -41.87 -21.18 45.01
C PRO A 148 -40.33 -21.22 45.01
N VAL A 149 -39.73 -20.97 43.85
CA VAL A 149 -38.25 -21.05 43.70
C VAL A 149 -37.52 -20.09 44.64
N ARG A 150 -38.12 -18.93 44.95
CA ARG A 150 -37.57 -17.94 45.89
C ARG A 150 -37.46 -18.44 47.36
N ARG A 151 -38.16 -19.51 47.70
CA ARG A 151 -38.14 -20.11 49.06
C ARG A 151 -37.13 -21.23 49.19
N ILE A 152 -36.46 -21.62 48.10
CA ILE A 152 -35.45 -22.65 48.12
C ILE A 152 -34.16 -22.04 48.69
N THR A 153 -33.77 -22.52 49.89
CA THR A 153 -32.54 -22.10 50.57
C THR A 153 -31.35 -22.99 50.19
N ARG A 154 -31.61 -24.28 49.92
CA ARG A 154 -30.59 -25.26 49.53
C ARG A 154 -31.13 -26.25 48.52
N LEU A 155 -30.32 -26.55 47.53
CA LEU A 155 -30.56 -27.60 46.53
C LEU A 155 -29.42 -28.59 46.56
N THR A 156 -29.72 -29.87 46.78
CA THR A 156 -28.74 -30.97 46.68
C THR A 156 -29.13 -31.89 45.54
N ILE A 157 -28.21 -32.11 44.62
CA ILE A 157 -28.39 -33.02 43.49
C ILE A 157 -28.11 -34.43 44.01
N LEU A 158 -29.11 -35.32 43.98
CA LEU A 158 -28.99 -36.71 44.40
C LEU A 158 -28.70 -37.69 43.29
N ASP A 159 -28.78 -37.24 42.04
CA ASP A 159 -28.45 -38.02 40.85
C ASP A 159 -26.96 -37.89 40.53
N ASP A 160 -26.21 -38.99 40.60
CA ASP A 160 -24.74 -39.00 40.41
C ASP A 160 -24.33 -38.48 39.05
N ARG A 161 -25.12 -38.76 38.03
CA ARG A 161 -24.81 -38.31 36.64
C ARG A 161 -25.01 -36.81 36.52
N ALA A 162 -26.08 -36.25 37.05
CA ALA A 162 -26.31 -34.82 37.06
C ALA A 162 -25.28 -34.07 37.93
N ALA A 163 -24.82 -34.66 39.04
CA ALA A 163 -23.74 -34.10 39.86
C ALA A 163 -22.40 -34.09 39.12
N ALA A 164 -22.11 -35.14 38.34
CA ALA A 164 -20.93 -35.20 37.49
C ALA A 164 -21.00 -34.17 36.37
N ASP A 165 -22.17 -34.01 35.72
CA ASP A 165 -22.38 -33.00 34.65
C ASP A 165 -22.25 -31.57 35.21
N MET A 166 -22.70 -31.31 36.43
CA MET A 166 -22.51 -30.02 37.11
C MET A 166 -21.03 -29.73 37.38
N THR A 167 -20.30 -30.74 37.87
CA THR A 167 -18.86 -30.61 38.11
C THR A 167 -18.11 -30.36 36.79
N TYR A 168 -18.52 -31.05 35.73
CA TYR A 168 -17.96 -30.85 34.39
C TYR A 168 -18.25 -29.43 33.88
N PHE A 169 -19.49 -28.95 33.98
CA PHE A 169 -19.86 -27.57 33.64
C PHE A 169 -19.01 -26.53 34.37
N LEU A 170 -18.86 -26.68 35.69
CA LEU A 170 -18.07 -25.75 36.50
C LEU A 170 -16.58 -25.76 36.13
N ARG A 171 -16.02 -26.93 35.82
CA ARG A 171 -14.64 -27.03 35.29
C ARG A 171 -14.51 -26.35 33.92
N ALA A 172 -15.43 -26.57 33.01
CA ALA A 172 -15.46 -25.90 31.73
C ALA A 172 -15.64 -24.39 31.85
N ALA A 173 -16.42 -23.93 32.85
CA ALA A 173 -16.61 -22.51 33.13
C ALA A 173 -15.38 -21.84 33.80
N GLN A 174 -14.59 -22.58 34.56
CA GLN A 174 -13.38 -22.11 35.26
C GLN A 174 -12.11 -22.24 34.45
N SER A 175 -12.11 -22.97 33.30
CA SER A 175 -10.92 -23.09 32.50
C SER A 175 -10.58 -21.72 31.90
N GLU A 176 -9.49 -21.13 32.38
CA GLU A 176 -8.80 -19.99 31.73
C GLU A 176 -8.17 -20.51 30.44
N GLU A 177 -8.94 -20.44 29.37
CA GLU A 177 -8.72 -21.25 28.15
C GLU A 177 -7.80 -20.67 27.11
N ASP A 178 -6.97 -19.71 27.45
CA ASP A 178 -6.04 -19.19 26.50
C ASP A 178 -4.75 -20.02 26.33
N ARG A 179 -4.58 -21.11 27.11
CA ARG A 179 -3.40 -21.96 27.05
C ARG A 179 -3.71 -23.41 26.72
N ARG A 180 -2.79 -24.04 26.01
CA ARG A 180 -2.82 -25.46 25.64
C ARG A 180 -1.53 -26.15 26.06
N SER A 181 -1.65 -27.40 26.53
CA SER A 181 -0.50 -28.18 26.95
C SER A 181 0.04 -29.03 25.82
N ALA A 182 1.37 -29.08 25.73
CA ALA A 182 2.10 -30.06 24.97
C ALA A 182 2.92 -30.90 25.97
N VAL A 183 2.70 -32.19 26.02
CA VAL A 183 3.41 -33.12 26.89
C VAL A 183 4.45 -33.87 26.07
N VAL A 184 5.71 -33.61 26.36
CA VAL A 184 6.85 -34.32 25.76
C VAL A 184 7.13 -35.55 26.59
N ARG A 185 7.08 -36.74 25.99
CA ARG A 185 7.46 -38.00 26.63
C ARG A 185 8.92 -38.27 26.43
N LEU A 186 9.60 -38.54 27.52
CA LEU A 186 11.04 -38.79 27.59
C LEU A 186 11.32 -40.22 28.02
N SER A 187 12.51 -40.69 27.75
CA SER A 187 13.04 -41.95 28.36
C SER A 187 13.15 -41.76 29.92
N GLU A 188 13.46 -42.83 30.64
CA GLU A 188 13.78 -42.70 32.06
C GLU A 188 15.14 -42.06 32.27
N GLY A 189 15.27 -41.13 33.21
CA GLY A 189 16.51 -40.51 33.63
C GLY A 189 16.45 -38.99 33.81
N ASP A 190 17.64 -38.40 33.91
CA ASP A 190 17.83 -36.95 33.92
C ASP A 190 18.17 -36.47 32.53
N HIS A 191 17.55 -35.41 32.06
CA HIS A 191 17.64 -34.89 30.70
C HIS A 191 18.09 -33.43 30.70
N ASP A 192 18.92 -33.06 29.74
CA ASP A 192 19.19 -31.64 29.39
C ASP A 192 18.41 -31.33 28.11
N ILE A 193 17.25 -30.73 28.28
CA ILE A 193 16.29 -30.51 27.18
C ILE A 193 16.45 -29.12 26.57
N LEU A 194 16.58 -29.10 25.24
CA LEU A 194 16.45 -27.91 24.40
C LEU A 194 15.12 -27.97 23.65
N VAL A 195 14.32 -26.93 23.84
CA VAL A 195 13.05 -26.74 23.11
C VAL A 195 13.16 -25.49 22.26
N SER A 196 12.91 -25.61 20.97
CA SER A 196 12.82 -24.43 20.10
C SER A 196 11.50 -24.40 19.36
N TYR A 197 10.95 -23.20 19.17
CA TYR A 197 9.68 -22.99 18.49
C TYR A 197 9.54 -21.55 17.99
N ILE A 198 8.60 -21.37 17.07
CA ILE A 198 8.15 -20.07 16.56
C ILE A 198 6.77 -19.77 17.16
N ALA A 199 6.56 -18.55 17.62
CA ALA A 199 5.28 -18.09 18.13
C ALA A 199 5.05 -16.61 17.77
N PRO A 200 3.80 -16.12 17.80
CA PRO A 200 3.52 -14.70 17.72
C PRO A 200 4.29 -13.92 18.79
N ALA A 201 4.90 -12.82 18.38
CA ALA A 201 5.65 -11.94 19.28
C ALA A 201 5.45 -10.48 18.86
N PRO A 202 5.52 -9.51 19.77
CA PRO A 202 5.48 -8.10 19.42
C PRO A 202 6.59 -7.74 18.44
N SER A 203 6.28 -6.86 17.48
CA SER A 203 7.28 -6.33 16.56
C SER A 203 8.26 -5.43 17.31
N TRP A 204 9.55 -5.63 17.12
CA TRP A 204 10.55 -4.71 17.64
C TRP A 204 10.62 -3.44 16.77
N ARG A 205 11.06 -2.35 17.38
CA ARG A 205 11.15 -1.01 16.79
C ARG A 205 12.55 -0.46 16.98
N VAL A 206 12.95 0.49 16.13
CA VAL A 206 14.23 1.15 16.25
C VAL A 206 14.04 2.64 16.51
N SER A 207 14.94 3.26 17.29
CA SER A 207 15.02 4.70 17.47
C SER A 207 16.49 5.11 17.42
N TYR A 208 16.75 6.27 16.81
CA TYR A 208 18.11 6.78 16.63
C TYR A 208 18.30 8.14 17.30
N ARG A 209 19.55 8.45 17.59
CA ARG A 209 20.01 9.78 18.00
C ARG A 209 21.24 10.13 17.16
N LEU A 210 21.26 11.34 16.63
CA LEU A 210 22.38 11.91 15.90
C LEU A 210 22.87 13.16 16.67
N LEU A 211 24.11 13.12 17.16
CA LEU A 211 24.75 14.28 17.73
C LEU A 211 25.75 14.80 16.72
N ALA A 212 25.56 16.01 16.23
CA ALA A 212 26.39 16.63 15.22
C ALA A 212 27.23 17.77 15.84
N GLU A 213 28.54 17.68 15.69
CA GLU A 213 29.51 18.72 16.09
C GLU A 213 30.30 19.18 14.87
N PRO A 214 30.61 20.49 14.77
CA PRO A 214 31.48 21.00 13.72
C PRO A 214 32.83 20.34 13.75
N LYS A 215 33.33 19.84 12.61
CA LYS A 215 34.70 19.35 12.50
C LYS A 215 35.62 20.56 12.26
N PRO A 216 36.60 20.79 13.11
CA PRO A 216 37.53 21.89 12.87
C PRO A 216 38.24 21.68 11.54
N ASP A 217 38.39 22.75 10.74
CA ASP A 217 39.10 22.73 9.47
C ASP A 217 40.57 22.33 9.74
N GLY A 218 40.89 21.06 9.52
CA GLY A 218 42.24 20.55 9.59
C GLY A 218 42.96 20.80 8.27
N GLU A 219 44.31 20.74 8.31
CA GLU A 219 45.26 21.05 7.22
C GLU A 219 45.10 20.25 5.91
N ASP A 220 44.06 19.41 5.75
CA ASP A 220 43.79 18.60 4.56
C ASP A 220 43.03 19.34 3.43
N SER A 221 42.90 20.67 3.52
CA SER A 221 42.23 21.51 2.49
C SER A 221 43.02 21.65 1.18
N ALA A 222 44.16 20.94 0.99
CA ALA A 222 45.07 21.13 -0.13
C ALA A 222 44.84 20.20 -1.35
N SER A 223 43.89 19.25 -1.31
CA SER A 223 43.52 18.46 -2.51
C SER A 223 42.39 19.10 -3.27
N GLY A 224 42.77 19.99 -4.21
CA GLY A 224 41.87 20.66 -5.14
C GLY A 224 41.18 19.69 -6.13
N GLY A 225 40.01 19.26 -5.81
CA GLY A 225 39.18 18.46 -6.72
C GLY A 225 37.81 18.20 -6.09
N GLU A 226 36.78 18.81 -6.61
CA GLU A 226 35.39 18.84 -6.16
C GLU A 226 35.11 19.87 -5.05
N ARG A 227 34.28 20.84 -5.35
CA ARG A 227 33.79 21.81 -4.38
C ARG A 227 33.02 21.07 -3.29
N ASP A 228 33.64 20.94 -2.12
CA ASP A 228 33.04 20.36 -0.92
C ASP A 228 31.81 21.19 -0.54
N ILE A 229 30.61 20.61 -0.74
CA ILE A 229 29.33 21.27 -0.53
C ILE A 229 28.93 21.07 0.93
N GLY A 230 28.67 22.15 1.66
CA GLY A 230 28.23 22.13 3.06
C GLY A 230 29.36 22.10 4.09
N ALA A 231 29.02 22.34 5.35
CA ALA A 231 29.96 22.35 6.48
C ALA A 231 30.27 20.92 6.92
N ARG A 232 31.52 20.59 7.10
CA ARG A 232 31.96 19.27 7.64
C ARG A 232 31.58 19.15 9.11
N VAL A 233 30.98 18.02 9.47
CA VAL A 233 30.56 17.70 10.83
C VAL A 233 31.01 16.27 11.21
N THR A 234 31.34 16.09 12.47
CA THR A 234 31.43 14.75 13.06
C THR A 234 30.09 14.42 13.70
N VAL A 235 29.53 13.25 13.39
CA VAL A 235 28.24 12.81 13.85
C VAL A 235 28.36 11.54 14.66
N LEU A 236 27.93 11.57 15.93
CA LEU A 236 27.75 10.34 16.70
C LEU A 236 26.35 9.78 16.42
N LEU A 237 26.28 8.65 15.75
CA LEU A 237 25.06 7.88 15.54
C LEU A 237 24.88 6.87 16.67
N GLN A 238 23.78 6.98 17.40
CA GLN A 238 23.35 5.97 18.36
C GLN A 238 22.00 5.40 17.92
N GLY A 239 21.88 4.08 17.87
CA GLY A 239 20.64 3.36 17.54
C GLY A 239 20.25 2.41 18.67
N TRP A 240 18.96 2.36 18.95
CA TRP A 240 18.36 1.59 20.03
C TRP A 240 17.26 0.71 19.47
N GLY A 241 17.32 -0.60 19.78
CA GLY A 241 16.23 -1.54 19.54
C GLY A 241 15.26 -1.54 20.70
N LEU A 242 14.00 -1.27 20.44
CA LEU A 242 12.91 -1.27 21.42
C LEU A 242 12.06 -2.52 21.23
N PHE A 243 11.84 -3.30 22.28
CA PHE A 243 10.96 -4.45 22.27
C PHE A 243 10.16 -4.54 23.56
N ASP A 244 9.01 -5.21 23.47
CA ASP A 244 8.07 -5.36 24.59
C ASP A 244 8.05 -6.84 25.01
N ASN A 245 8.19 -7.11 26.31
CA ASN A 245 7.97 -8.45 26.85
C ASN A 245 6.47 -8.63 27.16
N GLN A 246 5.72 -9.15 26.20
CA GLN A 246 4.30 -9.53 26.36
C GLN A 246 4.12 -11.01 26.66
N LEU A 247 5.21 -11.73 26.92
CA LEU A 247 5.15 -13.12 27.36
C LEU A 247 4.61 -13.19 28.79
N ASP A 248 4.12 -14.37 29.17
CA ASP A 248 3.58 -14.61 30.52
C ASP A 248 4.66 -14.87 31.57
N GLU A 249 5.92 -14.67 31.21
CA GLU A 249 7.09 -14.90 32.05
C GLU A 249 8.10 -13.76 32.00
N ASP A 250 8.91 -13.66 33.02
CA ASP A 250 10.06 -12.76 33.03
C ASP A 250 11.16 -13.32 32.15
N LEU A 251 11.79 -12.46 31.37
CA LEU A 251 13.02 -12.80 30.63
C LEU A 251 14.22 -12.57 31.54
N GLU A 252 15.02 -13.62 31.76
CA GLU A 252 16.21 -13.57 32.60
C GLU A 252 17.46 -14.06 31.82
N ASN A 253 18.42 -13.16 31.65
CA ASN A 253 19.69 -13.47 30.97
C ASN A 253 19.50 -14.09 29.57
N VAL A 254 18.61 -13.52 28.77
CA VAL A 254 18.25 -14.02 27.43
C VAL A 254 19.17 -13.43 26.39
N GLU A 255 19.75 -14.29 25.53
CA GLU A 255 20.43 -13.86 24.31
C GLU A 255 19.42 -13.33 23.30
N LEU A 256 19.43 -12.01 23.07
CA LEU A 256 18.50 -11.34 22.17
C LEU A 256 19.13 -11.07 20.81
N THR A 257 18.39 -11.40 19.75
CA THR A 257 18.71 -11.01 18.38
C THR A 257 17.51 -10.33 17.75
N LEU A 258 17.69 -9.12 17.25
CA LEU A 258 16.67 -8.37 16.51
C LEU A 258 16.91 -8.56 15.02
N VAL A 259 15.92 -9.12 14.31
CA VAL A 259 16.03 -9.44 12.89
C VAL A 259 15.23 -8.43 12.08
N ALA A 260 15.95 -7.71 11.21
CA ALA A 260 15.39 -6.82 10.20
C ALA A 260 15.24 -7.56 8.86
N GLY A 261 14.32 -7.08 8.03
CA GLY A 261 13.92 -7.75 6.80
C GLY A 261 12.59 -8.48 6.97
N MET A 262 12.06 -8.98 5.89
CA MET A 262 10.74 -9.63 5.84
C MET A 262 10.90 -11.07 5.32
N PRO A 263 11.20 -12.04 6.20
CA PRO A 263 11.14 -13.44 5.79
C PRO A 263 9.70 -13.80 5.42
N VAL A 264 9.53 -14.70 4.46
CA VAL A 264 8.21 -15.20 4.11
C VAL A 264 7.64 -15.94 5.32
N SER A 265 6.54 -15.45 5.85
CA SER A 265 5.81 -16.06 6.96
C SER A 265 4.34 -16.21 6.57
N PHE A 266 3.76 -17.35 6.89
CA PHE A 266 2.36 -17.64 6.64
C PHE A 266 1.77 -18.47 7.78
N ARG A 267 0.48 -18.27 8.02
CA ARG A 267 -0.28 -19.11 8.96
C ARG A 267 -0.86 -20.31 8.21
N TYR A 268 -0.70 -21.49 8.79
CA TYR A 268 -1.30 -22.70 8.27
C TYR A 268 -2.08 -23.37 9.41
N ARG A 269 -3.36 -23.59 9.22
CA ARG A 269 -4.24 -24.17 10.25
C ARG A 269 -3.93 -25.65 10.41
N LEU A 270 -3.15 -25.99 11.43
CA LEU A 270 -2.77 -27.34 11.81
C LEU A 270 -3.50 -27.81 13.08
N TYR A 271 -3.82 -26.85 13.97
CA TYR A 271 -4.37 -27.15 15.27
C TYR A 271 -5.84 -27.55 15.22
N GLU A 272 -6.64 -26.93 14.36
CA GLU A 272 -8.06 -27.27 14.24
C GLU A 272 -8.22 -28.57 13.42
N PRO A 273 -8.83 -29.65 14.00
CA PRO A 273 -9.05 -30.89 13.27
C PRO A 273 -10.05 -30.67 12.13
N ARG A 274 -9.66 -31.00 10.92
CA ARG A 274 -10.51 -30.93 9.75
C ARG A 274 -11.11 -32.28 9.45
N ILE A 275 -12.42 -32.44 9.62
CA ILE A 275 -13.17 -33.62 9.20
C ILE A 275 -13.70 -33.33 7.79
N PRO A 276 -13.18 -33.97 6.74
CA PRO A 276 -13.75 -33.84 5.40
C PRO A 276 -15.17 -34.41 5.36
N GLU A 277 -16.08 -33.66 4.76
CA GLU A 277 -17.42 -34.17 4.49
C GLU A 277 -17.32 -35.40 3.56
N ARG A 278 -17.92 -36.52 4.01
CA ARG A 278 -18.04 -37.69 3.15
C ARG A 278 -19.24 -37.51 2.21
N PRO A 279 -19.09 -37.82 0.90
CA PRO A 279 -20.24 -37.76 0.01
C PRO A 279 -21.31 -38.74 0.48
N LEU A 280 -22.53 -38.26 0.65
CA LEU A 280 -23.68 -39.06 0.96
C LEU A 280 -24.07 -39.83 -0.32
N VAL A 281 -23.82 -41.12 -0.38
CA VAL A 281 -24.35 -42.00 -1.41
C VAL A 281 -25.77 -42.34 -1.01
N GLN A 282 -26.76 -41.77 -1.71
CA GLN A 282 -28.14 -42.16 -1.56
C GLN A 282 -28.34 -43.47 -2.29
N ASP A 283 -28.88 -44.50 -1.62
CA ASP A 283 -29.35 -45.69 -2.28
C ASP A 283 -30.41 -45.32 -3.31
N ASP A 284 -30.25 -45.80 -4.56
CA ASP A 284 -31.19 -45.61 -5.64
C ASP A 284 -32.58 -46.17 -5.26
N VAL A 285 -33.43 -45.27 -4.79
CA VAL A 285 -34.89 -45.55 -4.83
C VAL A 285 -35.26 -45.49 -6.31
N ARG A 286 -35.53 -46.66 -6.89
CA ARG A 286 -35.99 -46.82 -8.28
C ARG A 286 -37.29 -46.03 -8.50
N THR A 287 -37.16 -44.75 -8.89
CA THR A 287 -38.23 -43.96 -9.42
C THR A 287 -37.96 -43.66 -10.90
N VAL A 288 -39.01 -43.81 -11.71
CA VAL A 288 -38.99 -43.63 -13.14
C VAL A 288 -38.33 -42.33 -13.55
N ALA A 289 -37.44 -42.40 -14.54
CA ALA A 289 -36.62 -41.25 -15.00
C ALA A 289 -37.49 -40.07 -15.48
N ALA A 290 -37.22 -38.91 -14.90
CA ALA A 290 -37.70 -37.64 -15.45
C ALA A 290 -36.91 -37.27 -16.73
N PRO A 291 -37.49 -36.50 -17.67
CA PRO A 291 -36.81 -36.13 -18.92
C PRO A 291 -35.53 -35.35 -18.68
N ILE A 292 -34.47 -35.67 -19.39
CA ILE A 292 -33.17 -35.03 -19.33
C ILE A 292 -33.22 -33.71 -20.10
N GLU A 293 -33.18 -32.57 -19.42
CA GLU A 293 -32.95 -31.27 -20.04
C GLU A 293 -31.44 -30.97 -20.14
N PHE A 294 -30.96 -30.78 -21.36
CA PHE A 294 -29.61 -30.31 -21.63
C PHE A 294 -29.55 -28.77 -21.56
N GLN A 295 -28.93 -28.22 -20.52
CA GLN A 295 -28.61 -26.80 -20.48
C GLN A 295 -27.24 -26.54 -21.11
N ALA A 296 -27.22 -25.68 -22.13
CA ALA A 296 -26.01 -25.16 -22.75
C ALA A 296 -25.24 -24.26 -21.76
N LYS A 297 -23.94 -24.51 -21.60
CA LYS A 297 -23.03 -23.70 -20.77
C LYS A 297 -22.98 -22.25 -21.27
N ARG A 298 -23.54 -21.33 -20.51
CA ARG A 298 -23.24 -19.91 -20.65
C ARG A 298 -21.84 -19.63 -20.16
N ALA A 299 -20.99 -19.07 -21.02
CA ALA A 299 -19.68 -18.59 -20.68
C ALA A 299 -19.79 -17.46 -19.64
N LYS A 300 -19.13 -17.64 -18.49
CA LYS A 300 -18.93 -16.56 -17.52
C LYS A 300 -17.93 -15.56 -18.09
N GLN A 301 -18.41 -14.36 -18.37
CA GLN A 301 -17.56 -13.19 -18.55
C GLN A 301 -16.90 -12.86 -17.21
N THR A 302 -15.59 -12.98 -17.16
CA THR A 302 -14.74 -12.47 -16.08
C THR A 302 -14.66 -10.95 -16.22
N ALA A 303 -15.17 -10.24 -15.23
CA ALA A 303 -14.93 -8.81 -15.07
C ALA A 303 -13.45 -8.57 -14.65
N PRO A 304 -12.79 -7.53 -15.19
CA PRO A 304 -11.42 -7.23 -14.80
C PRO A 304 -11.39 -6.67 -13.39
N GLY A 305 -10.58 -7.32 -12.54
CA GLY A 305 -10.31 -6.86 -11.19
C GLY A 305 -9.53 -5.54 -11.20
N LYS A 306 -10.05 -4.55 -10.52
CA LYS A 306 -9.33 -3.32 -10.17
C LYS A 306 -8.21 -3.69 -9.19
N LEU A 307 -6.98 -3.50 -9.63
CA LEU A 307 -5.82 -3.38 -8.75
C LEU A 307 -5.97 -2.08 -7.97
N ALA A 308 -6.15 -2.20 -6.67
CA ALA A 308 -6.04 -1.07 -5.76
C ALA A 308 -4.55 -0.78 -5.54
N SER A 309 -4.07 0.29 -6.11
CA SER A 309 -2.81 0.91 -5.74
C SER A 309 -3.04 1.69 -4.44
N ALA A 310 -2.53 1.17 -3.34
CA ALA A 310 -2.41 1.92 -2.10
C ALA A 310 -1.09 2.72 -2.18
N ASP A 311 -1.21 3.95 -2.62
CA ASP A 311 -0.15 4.95 -2.48
C ASP A 311 -0.62 5.91 -1.39
N GLU A 312 -0.30 5.55 -0.14
CA GLU A 312 -0.51 6.43 1.02
C GLU A 312 0.65 7.43 1.10
N THR A 313 0.52 8.49 0.32
CA THR A 313 1.30 9.70 0.55
C THR A 313 0.68 10.43 1.74
N VAL A 314 1.30 10.27 2.91
CA VAL A 314 0.95 11.06 4.10
C VAL A 314 1.41 12.50 3.85
N LEU A 315 0.49 13.34 3.42
CA LEU A 315 0.64 14.78 3.40
C LEU A 315 0.50 15.30 4.84
N PHE A 316 1.62 15.71 5.44
CA PHE A 316 1.59 16.48 6.66
C PHE A 316 1.11 17.90 6.35
N SER A 317 -0.14 18.19 6.69
CA SER A 317 -0.66 19.55 6.75
C SER A 317 -0.13 20.22 8.01
N PHE A 318 0.80 21.15 7.84
CA PHE A 318 1.18 22.09 8.89
C PHE A 318 0.21 23.27 8.87
N ASP A 319 -0.93 23.13 9.55
CA ASP A 319 -1.75 24.27 9.94
C ASP A 319 -1.96 24.20 11.45
N SER A 320 -1.57 25.29 12.13
CA SER A 320 -1.67 25.53 13.57
C SER A 320 -0.62 24.88 14.48
N LEU A 321 0.52 25.56 14.64
CA LEU A 321 1.33 25.48 15.85
C LEU A 321 0.80 26.48 16.88
N PRO A 322 0.48 26.08 18.12
CA PRO A 322 0.29 27.03 19.20
C PRO A 322 1.66 27.57 19.65
N GLU A 323 1.79 28.87 19.73
CA GLU A 323 2.90 29.53 20.40
C GLU A 323 2.93 29.09 21.87
N ILE A 324 3.91 28.29 22.23
CA ILE A 324 4.24 28.01 23.63
C ILE A 324 5.42 28.91 24.02
N GLU A 325 5.11 30.09 24.53
CA GLU A 325 6.03 30.83 25.39
C GLU A 325 6.15 30.11 26.74
N GLY A 326 7.18 29.28 26.88
CA GLY A 326 7.55 28.65 28.12
C GLY A 326 9.06 28.65 28.24
N ALA A 327 9.58 29.37 29.23
CA ALA A 327 10.98 29.45 29.55
C ALA A 327 11.63 28.08 29.64
N LEU A 328 12.44 27.71 28.64
CA LEU A 328 13.34 26.58 28.69
C LEU A 328 14.45 26.89 29.70
N ALA A 329 14.37 26.28 30.88
CA ALA A 329 15.53 26.11 31.72
C ALA A 329 16.58 25.35 30.92
N ALA A 330 17.80 25.89 30.81
CA ALA A 330 18.91 25.30 30.09
C ALA A 330 19.14 23.86 30.60
N ALA A 331 18.78 22.87 29.77
CA ALA A 331 19.15 21.50 30.00
C ALA A 331 20.70 21.40 29.92
N PRO A 332 21.36 20.54 30.72
CA PRO A 332 22.79 20.39 30.66
C PRO A 332 23.19 19.98 29.24
N ALA A 333 24.12 20.69 28.63
CA ALA A 333 24.68 20.41 27.32
C ALA A 333 25.26 18.99 27.32
N PHE A 334 24.69 18.08 26.52
CA PHE A 334 25.23 16.73 26.38
C PHE A 334 26.52 16.77 25.59
N ASN A 335 27.61 16.27 26.18
CA ASN A 335 28.89 16.13 25.49
C ASN A 335 28.94 14.78 24.76
N MET A 336 29.39 14.77 23.50
CA MET A 336 29.50 13.58 22.65
C MET A 336 30.37 12.50 23.29
N GLU A 337 31.45 12.87 23.99
CA GLU A 337 32.34 11.93 24.67
C GLU A 337 31.70 11.21 25.86
N ASP A 338 30.84 11.89 26.61
CA ASP A 338 30.14 11.29 27.76
C ASP A 338 29.05 10.33 27.32
N LEU A 339 28.35 10.63 26.21
CA LEU A 339 27.36 9.75 25.60
C LEU A 339 28.00 8.51 24.96
N GLU A 340 29.15 8.65 24.32
CA GLU A 340 29.87 7.52 23.72
C GLU A 340 30.41 6.57 24.80
N ARG A 341 30.98 7.08 25.89
CA ARG A 341 31.43 6.27 27.02
C ARG A 341 30.30 5.55 27.76
N SER A 342 29.13 6.15 27.82
CA SER A 342 27.97 5.56 28.52
C SER A 342 27.22 4.51 27.70
N THR A 343 27.50 4.39 26.40
CA THR A 343 26.74 3.51 25.50
C THR A 343 27.69 2.68 24.63
N GLU A 344 28.31 1.67 25.22
CA GLU A 344 29.10 0.71 24.47
C GLU A 344 28.18 -0.26 23.74
N ALA A 345 27.84 0.06 22.46
CA ALA A 345 27.09 -0.80 21.61
C ALA A 345 28.02 -1.70 20.80
N VAL A 346 28.20 -2.91 21.25
CA VAL A 346 28.88 -3.96 20.49
C VAL A 346 27.84 -4.93 19.96
N SER A 347 27.04 -4.50 18.96
CA SER A 347 26.27 -5.48 18.23
C SER A 347 27.05 -5.94 17.01
N VAL A 348 27.12 -7.26 16.84
CA VAL A 348 27.69 -7.89 15.65
C VAL A 348 26.56 -8.04 14.64
N GLY A 349 26.63 -7.29 13.54
CA GLY A 349 25.73 -7.45 12.41
C GLY A 349 26.16 -8.66 11.57
N GLU A 350 25.23 -9.51 11.22
CA GLU A 350 25.44 -10.63 10.31
C GLU A 350 24.41 -10.55 9.17
N GLU A 351 24.90 -10.39 7.92
CA GLU A 351 24.04 -10.50 6.74
C GLU A 351 23.87 -11.98 6.40
N ARG A 352 22.63 -12.45 6.43
CA ARG A 352 22.23 -13.79 5.96
C ARG A 352 21.29 -13.64 4.76
N GLY A 353 21.85 -13.36 3.60
CA GLY A 353 21.08 -13.17 2.37
C GLY A 353 20.18 -11.93 2.41
N ALA A 354 18.88 -12.10 2.36
CA ALA A 354 17.90 -11.01 2.41
C ALA A 354 17.57 -10.53 3.83
N LEU A 355 18.08 -11.19 4.85
CA LEU A 355 17.84 -10.89 6.26
C LEU A 355 19.11 -10.30 6.88
N PHE A 356 18.89 -9.34 7.74
CA PHE A 356 19.91 -8.65 8.46
C PHE A 356 19.56 -8.68 9.95
N GLN A 357 20.52 -8.99 10.81
CA GLN A 357 20.27 -9.18 12.24
C GLN A 357 21.22 -8.38 13.11
N TYR A 358 20.68 -7.84 14.20
CA TYR A 358 21.45 -7.22 15.29
C TYR A 358 21.48 -8.19 16.47
N ARG A 359 22.62 -8.77 16.75
CA ARG A 359 22.82 -9.56 17.98
C ARG A 359 23.20 -8.60 19.09
N VAL A 360 22.39 -8.54 20.14
CA VAL A 360 22.67 -7.72 21.32
C VAL A 360 23.84 -8.34 22.09
N ALA A 361 24.85 -7.51 22.43
CA ALA A 361 26.10 -7.99 23.01
C ALA A 361 25.94 -8.64 24.39
N HIS A 362 25.04 -8.11 25.19
CA HIS A 362 24.82 -8.58 26.56
C HIS A 362 23.45 -9.24 26.71
N PRO A 363 23.35 -10.35 27.46
CA PRO A 363 22.07 -10.94 27.77
C PRO A 363 21.12 -9.94 28.41
N VAL A 364 19.85 -10.02 28.05
CA VAL A 364 18.82 -9.06 28.46
C VAL A 364 17.90 -9.68 29.49
N SER A 365 17.56 -8.90 30.52
CA SER A 365 16.56 -9.27 31.53
C SER A 365 15.44 -8.24 31.51
N VAL A 366 14.19 -8.68 31.27
CA VAL A 366 13.03 -7.82 31.16
C VAL A 366 11.84 -8.48 31.83
N ALA A 367 11.29 -7.85 32.83
CA ALA A 367 10.12 -8.37 33.52
C ALA A 367 8.89 -8.40 32.59
N ARG A 368 7.97 -9.30 32.88
CA ARG A 368 6.67 -9.42 32.21
C ARG A 368 5.93 -8.07 32.14
N GLY A 369 5.38 -7.73 30.98
CA GLY A 369 4.65 -6.48 30.76
C GLY A 369 5.53 -5.22 30.73
N ARG A 370 6.86 -5.36 30.60
CA ARG A 370 7.79 -4.26 30.47
C ARG A 370 8.39 -4.19 29.08
N SER A 371 8.79 -2.98 28.69
CA SER A 371 9.56 -2.72 27.48
C SER A 371 11.01 -2.49 27.81
N ALA A 372 11.91 -2.89 26.92
CA ALA A 372 13.33 -2.62 27.04
C ALA A 372 13.88 -1.91 25.79
N MET A 373 14.86 -1.04 26.02
CA MET A 373 15.68 -0.42 24.98
C MET A 373 17.09 -1.00 25.07
N VAL A 374 17.55 -1.63 23.99
CA VAL A 374 18.87 -2.22 23.89
C VAL A 374 19.71 -1.47 22.86
N PRO A 375 20.99 -1.14 23.14
CA PRO A 375 21.82 -0.46 22.18
C PRO A 375 22.18 -1.41 21.02
N ILE A 376 21.95 -0.96 19.78
CA ILE A 376 22.26 -1.73 18.57
C ILE A 376 23.42 -1.16 17.78
N VAL A 377 23.65 0.14 17.84
CA VAL A 377 24.77 0.82 17.19
C VAL A 377 25.16 2.06 17.98
N SER A 378 26.47 2.30 18.12
CA SER A 378 27.05 3.57 18.59
C SER A 378 28.34 3.78 17.82
N ARG A 379 28.36 4.78 16.91
CA ARG A 379 29.54 4.99 16.04
C ARG A 379 29.65 6.46 15.67
N ARG A 380 30.91 6.96 15.68
CA ARG A 380 31.24 8.26 15.08
C ARG A 380 31.40 8.10 13.58
N LEU A 381 30.75 8.98 12.84
CA LEU A 381 30.72 9.03 11.39
C LEU A 381 31.08 10.43 10.92
N ASP A 382 31.71 10.51 9.76
CA ASP A 382 31.90 11.79 9.08
C ASP A 382 30.62 12.16 8.30
N GLY A 383 30.24 13.42 8.38
CA GLY A 383 29.06 13.93 7.71
C GLY A 383 29.25 15.36 7.21
N ARG A 384 28.23 15.83 6.50
CA ARG A 384 28.13 17.21 6.01
C ARG A 384 26.76 17.77 6.35
N LYS A 385 26.75 19.02 6.82
CA LYS A 385 25.53 19.78 7.00
C LYS A 385 25.29 20.61 5.75
N GLU A 386 24.13 20.46 5.14
CA GLU A 386 23.72 21.17 3.93
C GLU A 386 22.29 21.71 4.03
N LEU A 387 21.97 22.76 3.27
CA LEU A 387 20.59 23.23 3.08
C LEU A 387 20.08 22.64 1.78
N LEU A 388 19.13 21.72 1.86
CA LEU A 388 18.55 21.04 0.72
C LEU A 388 17.19 21.65 0.36
N TYR A 389 17.01 22.07 -0.87
CA TYR A 389 15.75 22.60 -1.38
C TYR A 389 15.14 21.69 -2.45
N ASN A 390 13.89 21.32 -2.24
CA ASN A 390 13.07 20.63 -3.23
C ASN A 390 11.63 21.18 -3.13
N ALA A 391 11.17 21.87 -4.17
CA ALA A 391 9.87 22.55 -4.19
C ALA A 391 8.68 21.63 -3.98
N ARG A 392 8.76 20.36 -4.40
CA ARG A 392 7.68 19.38 -4.21
C ARG A 392 7.54 18.94 -2.76
N LYS A 393 8.65 18.95 -2.00
CA LYS A 393 8.65 18.58 -0.57
C LYS A 393 8.31 19.80 0.30
N LEU A 394 8.93 20.96 0.01
CA LEU A 394 8.70 22.20 0.73
C LEU A 394 8.88 23.40 -0.22
N PRO A 395 7.79 24.12 -0.57
CA PRO A 395 7.81 25.03 -1.72
C PRO A 395 8.52 26.38 -1.50
N ARG A 396 8.87 26.78 -0.28
CA ARG A 396 9.42 28.13 -0.01
C ARG A 396 10.77 28.16 0.68
N HIS A 397 11.08 27.17 1.46
CA HIS A 397 12.26 27.16 2.33
C HIS A 397 13.08 25.92 2.13
N PRO A 398 14.43 25.99 2.18
CA PRO A 398 15.25 24.81 2.22
C PRO A 398 15.19 24.15 3.59
N VAL A 399 15.60 22.90 3.64
CA VAL A 399 15.63 22.08 4.85
C VAL A 399 17.08 21.84 5.24
N ALA A 400 17.43 22.10 6.50
CA ALA A 400 18.71 21.69 7.06
C ALA A 400 18.76 20.17 7.11
N SER A 401 19.79 19.60 6.54
CA SER A 401 20.00 18.17 6.43
C SER A 401 21.41 17.77 6.78
N LEU A 402 21.55 16.56 7.31
CA LEU A 402 22.82 15.88 7.52
C LEU A 402 22.97 14.81 6.44
N ARG A 403 24.04 14.90 5.67
CA ARG A 403 24.48 13.89 4.72
C ARG A 403 25.59 13.08 5.35
N ILE A 404 25.39 11.78 5.50
CA ILE A 404 26.27 10.89 6.27
C ILE A 404 26.50 9.61 5.47
N LEU A 405 27.74 9.16 5.39
CA LEU A 405 28.08 7.84 4.87
C LEU A 405 27.94 6.80 5.99
N ASN A 406 27.21 5.73 5.75
CA ASN A 406 27.03 4.66 6.73
C ASN A 406 28.28 3.77 6.81
N GLU A 407 29.25 4.16 7.61
CA GLU A 407 30.46 3.40 7.91
C GLU A 407 30.35 2.57 9.20
N THR A 408 29.14 2.32 9.69
CA THR A 408 28.93 1.50 10.90
C THR A 408 29.27 0.03 10.70
N GLY A 409 29.35 -0.44 9.47
CA GLY A 409 29.45 -1.85 9.13
C GLY A 409 28.11 -2.61 9.24
N LEU A 410 27.04 -1.93 9.64
CA LEU A 410 25.70 -2.48 9.83
C LEU A 410 24.74 -1.85 8.82
N THR A 411 23.76 -2.60 8.37
CA THR A 411 22.59 -2.02 7.69
C THR A 411 21.72 -1.34 8.74
N LEU A 412 21.35 -0.09 8.53
CA LEU A 412 20.50 0.69 9.43
C LEU A 412 19.04 0.56 9.00
N GLU A 413 18.21 0.11 9.92
CA GLU A 413 16.76 -0.02 9.68
C GLU A 413 16.08 1.35 9.75
N ARG A 414 14.99 1.52 8.99
CA ARG A 414 14.21 2.77 9.00
C ARG A 414 13.59 3.03 10.37
N GLY A 415 13.81 4.23 10.92
CA GLY A 415 13.24 4.60 12.22
C GLY A 415 13.32 6.08 12.52
N PRO A 416 12.59 6.56 13.55
CA PRO A 416 12.69 7.93 14.02
C PRO A 416 14.09 8.25 14.51
N VAL A 417 14.53 9.48 14.27
CA VAL A 417 15.83 9.98 14.70
C VAL A 417 15.68 11.38 15.29
N THR A 418 16.26 11.56 16.47
CA THR A 418 16.38 12.86 17.12
C THR A 418 17.76 13.43 16.84
N ILE A 419 17.82 14.69 16.42
CA ILE A 419 19.05 15.39 16.08
C ILE A 419 19.38 16.42 17.16
N VAL A 420 20.62 16.38 17.63
CA VAL A 420 21.19 17.33 18.57
C VAL A 420 22.42 17.97 17.92
N GLU A 421 22.47 19.29 17.87
CA GLU A 421 23.58 20.07 17.34
C GLU A 421 24.20 20.92 18.45
N ARG A 422 25.52 20.81 18.63
CA ARG A 422 26.26 21.58 19.66
C ARG A 422 25.64 21.46 21.06
N GLY A 423 25.05 20.31 21.38
CA GLY A 423 24.39 20.06 22.66
C GLY A 423 22.93 20.46 22.75
N ASP A 424 22.40 21.19 21.75
CA ASP A 424 21.01 21.64 21.70
C ASP A 424 20.13 20.76 20.80
N TYR A 425 18.86 20.60 21.15
CA TYR A 425 17.89 19.90 20.31
C TYR A 425 17.67 20.68 19.01
N ALA A 426 17.96 20.05 17.87
CA ALA A 426 17.89 20.67 16.56
C ALA A 426 16.66 20.23 15.74
N GLY A 427 16.05 19.11 16.08
CA GLY A 427 14.86 18.61 15.38
C GLY A 427 14.73 17.09 15.37
N GLU A 428 13.73 16.62 14.65
CA GLU A 428 13.45 15.20 14.44
C GLU A 428 13.31 14.88 12.96
N ALA A 429 13.66 13.64 12.61
CA ALA A 429 13.54 13.15 11.25
C ALA A 429 13.25 11.64 11.24
N VAL A 430 13.17 11.07 10.06
CA VAL A 430 13.15 9.64 9.86
C VAL A 430 14.44 9.23 9.14
N LEU A 431 15.27 8.44 9.81
CA LEU A 431 16.44 7.82 9.20
C LEU A 431 15.96 6.79 8.17
N PRO A 432 16.38 6.88 6.89
CA PRO A 432 15.98 5.93 5.87
C PRO A 432 16.65 4.58 6.08
N PHE A 433 16.08 3.51 5.50
CA PHE A 433 16.78 2.22 5.42
C PHE A 433 18.09 2.41 4.64
N THR A 434 19.23 2.15 5.28
CA THR A 434 20.54 2.45 4.71
C THR A 434 21.50 1.28 4.92
N ARG A 435 21.95 0.69 3.81
CA ARG A 435 22.96 -0.39 3.87
C ARG A 435 24.33 0.13 4.30
N ALA A 436 25.16 -0.76 4.81
CA ALA A 436 26.57 -0.45 5.06
C ALA A 436 27.23 0.07 3.79
N GLY A 437 27.99 1.16 3.89
CA GLY A 437 28.67 1.84 2.78
C GLY A 437 27.74 2.70 1.90
N ALA A 438 26.46 2.81 2.18
CA ALA A 438 25.54 3.70 1.48
C ALA A 438 25.44 5.06 2.17
N GLU A 439 25.15 6.09 1.37
CA GLU A 439 24.92 7.44 1.87
C GLU A 439 23.45 7.64 2.29
N MET A 440 23.24 8.41 3.34
CA MET A 440 21.93 8.80 3.83
C MET A 440 21.85 10.32 4.02
N ILE A 441 20.67 10.88 3.72
CA ILE A 441 20.35 12.29 3.93
C ILE A 441 19.20 12.36 4.94
N VAL A 442 19.46 13.03 6.05
CA VAL A 442 18.52 13.19 7.17
C VAL A 442 18.13 14.67 7.27
N ALA A 443 16.96 15.02 6.76
CA ALA A 443 16.42 16.37 6.81
C ALA A 443 15.62 16.55 8.12
N TYR A 444 15.95 17.58 8.92
CA TYR A 444 15.48 17.69 10.31
C TYR A 444 14.91 19.06 10.70
N ALA A 445 15.24 20.13 9.99
CA ALA A 445 14.74 21.47 10.32
C ALA A 445 14.51 22.31 9.07
N VAL A 446 13.54 23.21 9.12
CA VAL A 446 13.27 24.17 8.03
C VAL A 446 14.09 25.42 8.27
N GLU A 447 14.86 25.86 7.28
CA GLU A 447 15.63 27.12 7.36
C GLU A 447 14.77 28.31 6.89
N LEU A 448 14.11 28.97 7.82
CA LEU A 448 13.23 30.10 7.54
C LEU A 448 13.97 31.37 7.12
N GLY A 449 15.26 31.49 7.43
CA GLY A 449 16.11 32.60 7.01
C GLY A 449 16.38 32.63 5.51
N VAL A 450 16.05 31.57 4.78
CA VAL A 450 16.20 31.47 3.33
C VAL A 450 14.83 31.30 2.68
N THR A 451 14.53 32.13 1.69
CA THR A 451 13.29 32.04 0.91
C THR A 451 13.61 31.79 -0.55
N ILE A 452 12.92 30.83 -1.17
CA ILE A 452 13.13 30.44 -2.55
C ILE A 452 11.78 30.51 -3.29
N THR A 453 11.79 31.18 -4.44
CA THR A 453 10.63 31.25 -5.34
C THR A 453 10.99 30.58 -6.64
N GLU A 454 10.12 29.71 -7.11
CA GLU A 454 10.29 28.94 -8.35
C GLU A 454 9.34 29.46 -9.43
N GLU A 455 9.89 29.76 -10.61
CA GLU A 455 9.15 30.22 -11.78
C GLU A 455 9.37 29.23 -12.92
N HIS A 456 8.29 28.75 -13.52
CA HIS A 456 8.35 27.83 -14.66
C HIS A 456 7.95 28.53 -15.94
N HIS A 457 8.78 28.43 -16.97
CA HIS A 457 8.51 28.90 -18.31
C HIS A 457 8.63 27.77 -19.31
N THR A 458 7.61 27.65 -20.16
CA THR A 458 7.62 26.69 -21.27
C THR A 458 7.61 27.45 -22.59
N GLN A 459 8.54 27.15 -23.46
CA GLN A 459 8.64 27.78 -24.76
C GLN A 459 8.90 26.72 -25.84
N ARG A 460 8.23 26.87 -26.98
CA ARG A 460 8.54 26.10 -28.17
C ARG A 460 9.27 27.00 -29.18
N THR A 461 10.43 26.54 -29.60
CA THR A 461 11.23 27.26 -30.61
C THR A 461 11.48 26.33 -31.79
N MET A 462 11.38 26.87 -32.98
CA MET A 462 11.65 26.11 -34.19
C MET A 462 13.14 25.77 -34.26
N ALA A 463 13.45 24.50 -34.46
CA ALA A 463 14.81 23.99 -34.60
C ALA A 463 15.21 23.74 -36.06
N GLY A 464 14.23 23.38 -36.89
CA GLY A 464 14.44 23.09 -38.29
C GLY A 464 13.15 22.87 -39.08
N LEU A 465 13.25 22.91 -40.38
CA LEU A 465 12.16 22.59 -41.30
C LEU A 465 12.74 21.73 -42.42
N SER A 466 12.14 20.58 -42.63
CA SER A 466 12.48 19.67 -43.72
C SER A 466 11.23 19.21 -44.46
N PHE A 467 11.41 18.68 -45.66
CA PHE A 467 10.30 18.22 -46.50
C PHE A 467 10.50 16.75 -46.82
N HIS A 468 9.47 15.96 -46.64
CA HIS A 468 9.48 14.55 -47.03
C HIS A 468 8.17 14.20 -47.72
N LYS A 469 8.24 13.87 -48.99
CA LYS A 469 7.04 13.62 -49.82
C LYS A 469 6.09 14.82 -49.76
N GLU A 470 4.85 14.59 -49.34
CA GLU A 470 3.78 15.58 -49.22
C GLU A 470 3.75 16.33 -47.89
N TYR A 471 4.72 16.06 -46.99
CA TYR A 471 4.74 16.62 -45.67
C TYR A 471 5.90 17.55 -45.42
N ALA A 472 5.62 18.68 -44.79
CA ALA A 472 6.57 19.53 -44.12
C ALA A 472 6.77 19.03 -42.70
N ILE A 473 8.00 18.73 -42.32
CA ILE A 473 8.38 18.24 -40.99
C ILE A 473 8.99 19.41 -40.23
N PHE A 474 8.29 19.88 -39.23
CA PHE A 474 8.74 20.94 -38.34
C PHE A 474 9.47 20.28 -37.18
N GLU A 475 10.72 20.54 -37.00
CA GLU A 475 11.50 20.20 -35.86
C GLU A 475 11.43 21.37 -34.88
N GLU A 476 10.96 21.10 -33.67
CA GLU A 476 10.77 22.10 -32.62
C GLU A 476 11.50 21.69 -31.34
N TRP A 477 12.15 22.63 -30.69
CA TRP A 477 12.63 22.48 -29.35
C TRP A 477 11.48 22.81 -28.39
N ASP A 478 11.09 21.85 -27.59
CA ASP A 478 10.25 22.03 -26.40
C ASP A 478 11.17 22.35 -25.23
N VAL A 479 11.22 23.61 -24.85
CA VAL A 479 12.13 24.14 -23.82
C VAL A 479 11.36 24.36 -22.54
N GLN A 480 11.85 23.77 -21.47
CA GLN A 480 11.37 23.96 -20.11
C GLN A 480 12.46 24.70 -19.33
N GLN A 481 12.11 25.83 -18.77
CA GLN A 481 13.00 26.62 -17.94
C GLN A 481 12.43 26.73 -16.55
N THR A 482 13.21 26.33 -15.54
CA THR A 482 12.89 26.53 -14.13
C THR A 482 13.87 27.56 -13.57
N ARG A 483 13.34 28.67 -13.06
CA ARG A 483 14.12 29.76 -12.49
C ARG A 483 13.88 29.81 -10.99
N TYR A 484 14.95 29.72 -10.21
CA TYR A 484 14.98 29.83 -8.77
C TYR A 484 15.45 31.22 -8.37
N ARG A 485 14.64 31.96 -7.62
CA ARG A 485 15.02 33.22 -6.97
C ARG A 485 15.22 32.96 -5.49
N ILE A 486 16.41 33.17 -5.00
CA ILE A 486 16.83 32.78 -3.66
C ILE A 486 17.23 34.06 -2.91
N THR A 487 16.63 34.28 -1.76
CA THR A 487 16.95 35.39 -0.85
C THR A 487 17.33 34.84 0.53
N SER A 488 18.50 35.19 1.04
CA SER A 488 18.99 34.79 2.35
C SER A 488 19.03 36.02 3.27
N THR A 489 18.43 35.88 4.46
CA THR A 489 18.52 36.85 5.56
C THR A 489 19.55 36.45 6.62
N LEU A 490 20.22 35.31 6.40
CA LEU A 490 21.28 34.83 7.30
C LEU A 490 22.48 35.78 7.28
N PRO A 491 23.24 35.88 8.38
CA PRO A 491 24.38 36.81 8.48
C PRO A 491 25.55 36.40 7.57
N ASP A 492 25.69 35.11 7.27
CA ASP A 492 26.77 34.55 6.47
C ASP A 492 26.26 34.03 5.12
N ALA A 493 27.18 33.92 4.16
CA ALA A 493 26.88 33.30 2.87
C ALA A 493 26.67 31.79 3.04
N VAL A 494 25.56 31.28 2.51
CA VAL A 494 25.20 29.86 2.61
C VAL A 494 25.18 29.17 1.27
N ASP A 495 25.52 27.89 1.26
CA ASP A 495 25.43 27.04 0.09
C ASP A 495 24.10 26.25 0.18
N ILE A 496 23.26 26.38 -0.84
CA ILE A 496 21.98 25.69 -0.95
C ILE A 496 22.07 24.67 -2.06
N VAL A 497 21.72 23.45 -1.77
CA VAL A 497 21.63 22.38 -2.77
C VAL A 497 20.21 22.36 -3.34
N ILE A 498 20.09 22.77 -4.59
CA ILE A 498 18.81 22.70 -5.32
C ILE A 498 18.66 21.30 -5.89
N GLU A 499 17.65 20.59 -5.44
CA GLU A 499 17.26 19.27 -5.92
C GLU A 499 16.06 19.38 -6.86
N GLN A 500 16.25 19.02 -8.13
CA GLN A 500 15.18 19.01 -9.14
C GLN A 500 15.08 17.66 -9.82
N GLU A 501 13.85 17.18 -10.02
CA GLU A 501 13.61 16.01 -10.86
C GLU A 501 13.82 16.36 -12.32
N ARG A 502 14.58 15.50 -13.01
CA ARG A 502 14.83 15.60 -14.45
C ARG A 502 13.60 15.17 -15.24
N LEU A 503 13.28 15.94 -16.28
CA LEU A 503 12.21 15.58 -17.20
C LEU A 503 12.68 14.44 -18.13
N ALA A 504 11.88 13.38 -18.21
CA ALA A 504 12.22 12.22 -19.05
C ALA A 504 12.32 12.59 -20.54
N GLY A 505 13.45 12.29 -21.14
CA GLY A 505 13.72 12.57 -22.54
C GLY A 505 14.06 14.04 -22.86
N TYR A 506 14.40 14.85 -21.82
CA TYR A 506 14.93 16.19 -21.99
C TYR A 506 16.42 16.21 -21.68
N ASP A 507 17.16 17.01 -22.43
CA ASP A 507 18.58 17.25 -22.22
C ASP A 507 18.79 18.62 -21.59
N LEU A 508 19.77 18.71 -20.66
CA LEU A 508 20.19 19.99 -20.09
C LEU A 508 20.88 20.81 -21.17
N PHE A 509 20.63 22.11 -21.19
CA PHE A 509 21.33 23.05 -22.05
C PHE A 509 21.43 24.40 -21.32
N ASP A 510 22.51 25.13 -21.58
CA ASP A 510 22.76 26.44 -20.96
C ASP A 510 22.51 26.44 -19.45
N THR A 511 22.93 25.37 -18.79
CA THR A 511 22.78 25.10 -17.34
C THR A 511 24.09 24.47 -16.88
N PRO A 512 24.63 24.87 -15.72
CA PRO A 512 25.81 24.21 -15.18
C PRO A 512 25.56 22.70 -15.02
N ALA A 513 26.61 21.90 -15.20
CA ALA A 513 26.51 20.48 -14.91
C ALA A 513 26.09 20.27 -13.45
N PRO A 514 25.18 19.34 -13.14
CA PRO A 514 24.84 19.03 -11.78
C PRO A 514 26.05 18.45 -11.04
N ALA A 515 26.19 18.76 -9.76
CA ALA A 515 27.23 18.17 -8.94
C ALA A 515 26.93 16.70 -8.66
N GLU A 516 25.66 16.34 -8.62
CA GLU A 516 25.19 14.95 -8.43
C GLU A 516 23.99 14.68 -9.34
N GLU A 517 23.98 13.52 -9.94
CA GLU A 517 22.83 13.01 -10.70
C GLU A 517 22.56 11.56 -10.28
N ALA A 518 21.43 11.31 -9.63
CA ALA A 518 21.03 10.00 -9.17
C ALA A 518 19.61 9.68 -9.63
N HIS A 519 19.45 8.56 -10.34
CA HIS A 519 18.18 8.12 -10.92
C HIS A 519 17.55 9.19 -11.83
N ASN A 520 16.62 9.96 -11.33
CA ASN A 520 15.89 11.00 -12.06
C ASN A 520 16.01 12.37 -11.39
N VAL A 521 16.95 12.54 -10.49
CA VAL A 521 17.13 13.76 -9.68
C VAL A 521 18.52 14.32 -9.90
N ALA A 522 18.60 15.61 -10.17
CA ALA A 522 19.84 16.34 -10.29
C ALA A 522 19.97 17.39 -9.17
N ARG A 523 21.19 17.59 -8.68
CA ARG A 523 21.49 18.50 -7.57
C ARG A 523 22.56 19.51 -7.97
N TRP A 524 22.26 20.78 -7.68
CA TRP A 524 23.16 21.91 -7.95
C TRP A 524 23.45 22.67 -6.66
N PRO A 525 24.71 22.86 -6.27
CA PRO A 525 25.07 23.77 -5.20
C PRO A 525 25.01 25.22 -5.70
N VAL A 526 24.28 26.06 -5.01
CA VAL A 526 24.15 27.48 -5.30
C VAL A 526 24.56 28.27 -4.08
N ARG A 527 25.61 29.10 -4.23
CA ARG A 527 26.07 29.97 -3.15
C ARG A 527 25.24 31.24 -3.08
N CYS A 528 24.69 31.52 -1.90
CA CYS A 528 23.80 32.64 -1.67
C CYS A 528 24.44 33.61 -0.65
N PRO A 529 24.87 34.81 -1.09
CA PRO A 529 25.36 35.86 -0.21
C PRO A 529 24.24 36.44 0.66
N PRO A 530 24.54 36.95 1.86
CA PRO A 530 23.55 37.57 2.73
C PRO A 530 22.92 38.81 2.09
N GLY A 531 21.58 38.92 2.16
CA GLY A 531 20.85 40.09 1.70
C GLY A 531 20.80 40.37 0.21
N ILE A 532 21.37 39.49 -0.62
CA ILE A 532 21.41 39.62 -2.09
C ILE A 532 20.55 38.53 -2.72
N GLU A 533 19.66 38.92 -3.63
CA GLU A 533 18.89 37.95 -4.43
C GLU A 533 19.82 37.19 -5.38
N THR A 534 19.85 35.88 -5.26
CA THR A 534 20.58 34.99 -6.15
C THR A 534 19.60 34.32 -7.11
N VAL A 535 19.90 34.35 -8.41
CA VAL A 535 19.08 33.71 -9.42
C VAL A 535 19.84 32.52 -10.00
N PHE A 536 19.22 31.35 -9.93
CA PHE A 536 19.71 30.12 -10.58
C PHE A 536 18.67 29.64 -11.58
N THR A 537 19.10 29.15 -12.75
CA THR A 537 18.19 28.71 -13.80
C THR A 537 18.59 27.34 -14.32
N VAL A 538 17.62 26.45 -14.40
CA VAL A 538 17.75 25.14 -15.03
C VAL A 538 16.96 25.13 -16.31
N ASN A 539 17.63 24.86 -17.43
CA ASN A 539 17.02 24.77 -18.76
C ASN A 539 17.11 23.33 -19.26
N GLU A 540 15.98 22.79 -19.64
CA GLU A 540 15.84 21.44 -20.20
C GLU A 540 15.13 21.54 -21.55
N ARG A 541 15.58 20.82 -22.57
CA ARG A 541 14.94 20.80 -23.87
C ARG A 541 14.81 19.40 -24.45
N ARG A 542 13.78 19.24 -25.24
CA ARG A 542 13.54 18.02 -26.00
C ARG A 542 13.21 18.37 -27.43
N LYS A 543 13.81 17.65 -28.39
CA LYS A 543 13.48 17.79 -29.78
C LYS A 543 12.19 17.03 -30.09
N THR A 544 11.22 17.72 -30.65
CA THR A 544 9.96 17.17 -31.12
C THR A 544 9.80 17.41 -32.59
N SER A 545 9.08 16.54 -33.28
CA SER A 545 8.77 16.75 -34.72
C SER A 545 7.27 16.71 -34.91
N ARG A 546 6.80 17.63 -35.76
CA ARG A 546 5.41 17.72 -36.21
C ARG A 546 5.36 17.72 -37.72
N SER A 547 4.50 16.92 -38.30
CA SER A 547 4.30 16.90 -39.75
C SER A 547 2.99 17.58 -40.12
N GLU A 548 3.05 18.38 -41.19
CA GLU A 548 1.88 19.04 -41.78
C GLU A 548 1.94 18.87 -43.32
N GLU A 549 0.80 18.63 -43.97
CA GLU A 549 0.76 18.52 -45.42
C GLU A 549 1.16 19.85 -46.09
N VAL A 550 2.05 19.81 -47.05
CA VAL A 550 2.51 21.00 -47.78
C VAL A 550 1.36 21.82 -48.37
N ARG A 551 0.31 21.18 -48.85
CA ARG A 551 -0.90 21.85 -49.41
C ARG A 551 -1.67 22.71 -48.39
N LYS A 552 -1.43 22.53 -47.09
CA LYS A 552 -2.08 23.30 -45.98
C LYS A 552 -1.23 24.51 -45.56
N LEU A 553 -0.01 24.65 -46.11
CA LEU A 553 0.84 25.79 -45.84
C LEU A 553 0.31 27.02 -46.60
N ASP A 554 0.36 28.17 -45.93
CA ASP A 554 0.04 29.43 -46.58
C ASP A 554 1.31 30.24 -46.91
N MET A 555 1.18 31.18 -47.86
CA MET A 555 2.30 32.01 -48.31
C MET A 555 2.85 32.91 -47.22
N HIS A 556 2.02 33.35 -46.28
CA HIS A 556 2.46 34.21 -45.17
C HIS A 556 3.39 33.45 -44.23
N ARG A 557 3.09 32.19 -43.93
CA ARG A 557 3.95 31.31 -43.13
C ARG A 557 5.25 31.00 -43.86
N LEU A 558 5.20 30.72 -45.16
CA LEU A 558 6.42 30.50 -45.94
C LEU A 558 7.34 31.71 -45.96
N GLN A 559 6.78 32.93 -46.09
CA GLN A 559 7.55 34.18 -46.02
C GLN A 559 8.17 34.38 -44.62
N SER A 560 7.48 34.02 -43.54
CA SER A 560 8.09 34.07 -42.22
C SER A 560 9.25 33.09 -42.07
N PHE A 561 9.10 31.86 -42.56
CA PHE A 561 10.18 30.86 -42.53
C PHE A 561 11.40 31.26 -43.35
N LEU A 562 11.20 31.94 -44.47
CA LEU A 562 12.30 32.51 -45.27
C LEU A 562 13.00 33.62 -44.50
N ARG A 563 12.25 34.56 -43.91
CA ARG A 563 12.79 35.68 -43.14
C ARG A 563 13.58 35.19 -41.93
N ASP A 564 13.07 34.16 -41.23
CA ASP A 564 13.67 33.57 -40.04
C ASP A 564 14.76 32.54 -40.37
N ARG A 565 15.13 32.39 -41.63
CA ARG A 565 16.21 31.54 -42.20
C ARG A 565 16.00 30.03 -42.00
N TYR A 566 14.78 29.57 -41.80
CA TYR A 566 14.42 28.14 -41.80
C TYR A 566 14.25 27.59 -43.22
N LEU A 567 14.08 28.46 -44.21
CA LEU A 567 14.03 28.13 -45.64
C LEU A 567 15.10 28.93 -46.40
N ASP A 568 15.73 28.29 -47.36
CA ASP A 568 16.51 28.98 -48.35
C ASP A 568 15.63 29.48 -49.52
N GLY A 569 16.15 30.45 -50.26
CA GLY A 569 15.41 31.09 -51.36
C GLY A 569 15.07 30.15 -52.52
N ALA A 570 15.78 29.03 -52.69
CA ALA A 570 15.49 28.04 -53.74
C ALA A 570 14.30 27.18 -53.34
N THR A 571 14.32 26.67 -52.09
CA THR A 571 13.23 25.91 -51.50
C THR A 571 11.95 26.73 -51.40
N PHE A 572 12.04 28.01 -51.02
CA PHE A 572 10.89 28.91 -51.00
C PHE A 572 10.21 29.03 -52.38
N ARG A 573 10.98 29.27 -53.44
CA ARG A 573 10.42 29.37 -54.80
C ARG A 573 9.81 28.06 -55.29
N ALA A 574 10.40 26.95 -54.93
CA ALA A 574 9.83 25.64 -55.26
C ALA A 574 8.49 25.41 -54.56
N LEU A 575 8.37 25.77 -53.26
CA LEU A 575 7.12 25.68 -52.51
C LEU A 575 6.04 26.64 -53.02
N GLU A 576 6.42 27.87 -53.37
CA GLU A 576 5.52 28.85 -54.01
C GLU A 576 4.90 28.26 -55.30
N ARG A 577 5.73 27.64 -56.12
CA ARG A 577 5.25 26.95 -57.33
C ARG A 577 4.30 25.80 -56.99
N ILE A 578 4.64 24.97 -56.03
CA ILE A 578 3.77 23.83 -55.63
C ILE A 578 2.42 24.32 -55.10
N LEU A 579 2.40 25.35 -54.26
CA LEU A 579 1.15 25.91 -53.73
C LEU A 579 0.31 26.52 -54.88
N SER A 580 0.95 27.20 -55.86
CA SER A 580 0.26 27.68 -57.06
C SER A 580 -0.38 26.55 -57.85
N LEU A 581 0.27 25.37 -57.96
CA LEU A 581 -0.33 24.20 -58.61
C LEU A 581 -1.56 23.69 -57.83
N TYR A 582 -1.49 23.62 -56.50
CA TYR A 582 -2.61 23.23 -55.68
C TYR A 582 -3.80 24.20 -55.76
N ASP A 583 -3.53 25.53 -55.84
CA ASP A 583 -4.58 26.53 -56.09
C ASP A 583 -5.28 26.35 -57.45
N GLN A 584 -4.52 25.98 -58.49
CA GLN A 584 -5.11 25.65 -59.77
C GLN A 584 -5.95 24.39 -59.73
N ILE A 585 -5.46 23.34 -59.07
CA ILE A 585 -6.24 22.10 -58.86
C ILE A 585 -7.55 22.41 -58.12
N ALA A 586 -7.50 23.23 -57.05
CA ALA A 586 -8.71 23.61 -56.28
C ALA A 586 -9.73 24.34 -57.17
N LYS A 587 -9.29 25.27 -58.04
CA LYS A 587 -10.18 25.96 -59.00
C LYS A 587 -10.80 25.00 -60.00
N HIS A 588 -10.04 24.05 -60.52
CA HIS A 588 -10.59 23.02 -61.41
C HIS A 588 -11.55 22.08 -60.72
N GLN A 589 -11.31 21.72 -59.47
CA GLN A 589 -12.23 20.93 -58.64
C GLN A 589 -13.54 21.68 -58.38
N GLU A 590 -13.52 23.00 -58.17
CA GLU A 590 -14.70 23.83 -58.05
C GLU A 590 -15.50 23.83 -59.38
N THR A 591 -14.79 23.97 -60.50
CA THR A 591 -15.41 23.85 -61.83
C THR A 591 -16.10 22.49 -62.05
N LEU A 592 -15.51 21.39 -61.57
CA LEU A 592 -16.16 20.07 -61.62
C LEU A 592 -17.41 20.00 -60.75
N ARG A 593 -17.45 20.65 -59.61
CA ARG A 593 -18.65 20.72 -58.77
C ARG A 593 -19.76 21.50 -59.47
N GLU A 594 -19.45 22.61 -60.10
CA GLU A 594 -20.40 23.41 -60.90
C GLU A 594 -20.96 22.59 -62.04
N ILE A 595 -20.10 21.86 -62.79
CA ILE A 595 -20.55 20.96 -63.88
C ILE A 595 -21.47 19.85 -63.34
N ASP A 596 -21.13 19.24 -62.22
CA ASP A 596 -21.97 18.17 -61.64
C ASP A 596 -23.31 18.69 -61.16
N GLN A 597 -23.34 19.89 -60.59
CA GLN A 597 -24.60 20.53 -60.17
C GLN A 597 -25.46 20.87 -61.40
N GLU A 598 -24.89 21.50 -62.43
CA GLU A 598 -25.60 21.82 -63.67
C GLU A 598 -26.17 20.55 -64.37
N ARG A 599 -25.36 19.48 -64.38
CA ARG A 599 -25.79 18.17 -64.89
C ARG A 599 -26.99 17.61 -64.16
N LYS A 600 -26.98 17.67 -62.82
CA LYS A 600 -28.13 17.22 -61.99
C LYS A 600 -29.39 18.03 -62.30
N ASP A 601 -29.23 19.34 -62.42
CA ASP A 601 -30.37 20.23 -62.73
C ASP A 601 -30.97 19.94 -64.10
N ILE A 602 -30.11 19.71 -65.13
CA ILE A 602 -30.51 19.32 -66.48
C ILE A 602 -31.23 17.97 -66.45
N LEU A 603 -30.71 16.94 -65.80
CA LEU A 603 -31.33 15.62 -65.73
C LEU A 603 -32.70 15.67 -65.05
N ALA A 604 -32.82 16.45 -63.96
CA ALA A 604 -34.10 16.67 -63.28
C ALA A 604 -35.13 17.35 -64.23
N ARG A 605 -34.68 18.33 -65.00
CA ARG A 605 -35.51 19.03 -65.95
C ARG A 605 -35.91 18.15 -67.13
N GLN A 606 -35.01 17.27 -67.64
CA GLN A 606 -35.35 16.26 -68.64
C GLN A 606 -36.42 15.30 -68.16
N GLN A 607 -36.31 14.77 -66.91
CA GLN A 607 -37.31 13.91 -66.31
C GLN A 607 -38.67 14.61 -66.22
N GLN A 608 -38.70 15.87 -65.82
CA GLN A 608 -39.92 16.66 -65.74
C GLN A 608 -40.56 16.82 -67.15
N ILE A 609 -39.74 17.16 -68.16
CA ILE A 609 -40.22 17.31 -69.54
C ILE A 609 -40.70 15.97 -70.09
N GLN A 610 -40.01 14.86 -69.83
CA GLN A 610 -40.44 13.52 -70.26
C GLN A 610 -41.77 13.15 -69.62
N GLY A 611 -41.95 13.45 -68.29
CA GLY A 611 -43.24 13.27 -67.63
C GLY A 611 -44.38 14.08 -68.25
N ASN A 612 -44.11 15.32 -68.68
CA ASN A 612 -45.11 16.19 -69.33
C ASN A 612 -45.42 15.78 -70.78
N LEU A 613 -44.48 15.15 -71.50
CA LEU A 613 -44.63 14.64 -72.85
C LEU A 613 -45.55 13.43 -72.96
N GLY A 614 -45.59 12.59 -71.94
CA GLY A 614 -46.43 11.36 -71.92
C GLY A 614 -47.88 11.61 -72.19
N PRO A 615 -48.56 12.53 -71.49
CA PRO A 615 -50.00 12.79 -71.65
C PRO A 615 -50.40 13.61 -72.89
N LEU A 616 -49.44 14.21 -73.63
CA LEU A 616 -49.75 15.07 -74.79
C LEU A 616 -50.05 14.27 -76.07
N GLY A 617 -51.21 14.57 -76.71
CA GLY A 617 -51.61 14.01 -77.97
C GLY A 617 -50.72 14.46 -79.15
N ARG A 618 -50.94 13.77 -80.32
CA ARG A 618 -50.16 14.03 -81.56
C ARG A 618 -50.83 15.00 -82.52
N GLU A 619 -52.00 15.48 -82.18
CA GLU A 619 -52.83 16.33 -83.09
C GLU A 619 -53.32 17.62 -82.38
N GLY A 620 -53.67 18.67 -83.12
CA GLY A 620 -54.21 19.92 -82.62
C GLY A 620 -53.19 20.84 -81.94
N SER A 621 -53.65 21.63 -80.94
CA SER A 621 -52.76 22.55 -80.13
C SER A 621 -51.71 21.85 -79.29
N GLU A 622 -51.93 20.60 -78.96
CA GLU A 622 -50.98 19.80 -78.19
C GLU A 622 -49.73 19.41 -79.02
N ARG A 623 -49.86 19.29 -80.32
CA ARG A 623 -48.73 19.04 -81.20
C ARG A 623 -47.66 20.13 -81.12
N ALA A 624 -48.05 21.39 -81.16
CA ALA A 624 -47.07 22.50 -81.02
C ALA A 624 -46.29 22.52 -79.67
N LEU A 625 -47.00 22.17 -78.59
CA LEU A 625 -46.40 22.04 -77.26
C LEU A 625 -45.42 20.84 -77.17
N ARG A 626 -45.77 19.73 -77.83
CA ARG A 626 -44.93 18.55 -77.92
C ARG A 626 -43.65 18.82 -78.70
N GLU A 627 -43.74 19.47 -79.85
CA GLU A 627 -42.61 19.87 -80.68
C GLU A 627 -41.70 20.80 -79.89
N ARG A 628 -42.27 21.73 -79.13
CA ARG A 628 -41.47 22.61 -78.23
C ARG A 628 -40.73 21.83 -77.15
N TYR A 629 -41.36 20.84 -76.49
CA TYR A 629 -40.72 20.02 -75.51
C TYR A 629 -39.63 19.12 -76.07
N VAL A 630 -39.84 18.56 -77.26
CA VAL A 630 -38.81 17.80 -78.02
C VAL A 630 -37.62 18.69 -78.35
N ALA A 631 -37.83 19.92 -78.80
CA ALA A 631 -36.74 20.87 -79.07
C ALA A 631 -35.98 21.22 -77.78
N LEU A 632 -36.69 21.39 -76.68
CA LEU A 632 -36.02 21.67 -75.41
C LEU A 632 -35.24 20.46 -74.87
N LEU A 633 -35.71 19.22 -75.06
CA LEU A 633 -34.96 18.02 -74.75
C LEU A 633 -33.66 17.92 -75.58
N ASN A 634 -33.74 18.19 -76.87
CA ASN A 634 -32.53 18.21 -77.73
C ASN A 634 -31.52 19.26 -77.28
N GLN A 635 -31.98 20.46 -76.87
CA GLN A 635 -31.07 21.51 -76.33
C GLN A 635 -30.42 21.07 -75.02
N LEU A 636 -31.19 20.38 -74.16
CA LEU A 636 -30.64 19.85 -72.89
C LEU A 636 -29.64 18.72 -73.12
N GLU A 637 -29.87 17.87 -74.18
CA GLU A 637 -28.94 16.81 -74.56
C GLU A 637 -27.63 17.36 -75.14
N ASP A 638 -27.73 18.38 -76.02
CA ASP A 638 -26.57 19.09 -76.49
C ASP A 638 -25.75 19.70 -75.36
N ARG A 639 -26.45 20.28 -74.36
CA ARG A 639 -25.79 20.85 -73.17
C ARG A 639 -25.15 19.77 -72.31
N LEU A 640 -25.74 18.60 -72.13
CA LEU A 640 -25.14 17.47 -71.42
C LEU A 640 -23.86 17.01 -72.15
N THR A 641 -23.88 16.94 -73.46
CA THR A 641 -22.69 16.59 -74.30
C THR A 641 -21.56 17.60 -74.10
N GLU A 642 -21.90 18.89 -74.11
CA GLU A 642 -20.93 19.97 -73.89
C GLU A 642 -20.36 19.85 -72.41
N LEU A 643 -21.18 19.65 -71.40
CA LEU A 643 -20.76 19.47 -70.04
C LEU A 643 -19.85 18.24 -69.88
N HIS A 644 -20.16 17.13 -70.54
CA HIS A 644 -19.32 15.93 -70.54
C HIS A 644 -17.96 16.20 -71.14
N SER A 645 -17.90 16.88 -72.26
CA SER A 645 -16.61 17.28 -72.86
C SER A 645 -15.81 18.21 -71.98
N ARG A 646 -16.47 19.18 -71.31
CA ARG A 646 -15.86 20.09 -70.37
C ARG A 646 -15.37 19.36 -69.12
N GLU A 647 -16.13 18.40 -68.58
CA GLU A 647 -15.77 17.52 -67.48
C GLU A 647 -14.48 16.74 -67.78
N GLN A 648 -14.42 16.08 -68.97
CA GLN A 648 -13.20 15.33 -69.36
C GLN A 648 -11.98 16.21 -69.47
N LYS A 649 -12.09 17.40 -70.07
CA LYS A 649 -10.97 18.35 -70.19
C LYS A 649 -10.49 18.84 -68.81
N THR A 650 -11.43 19.10 -67.88
CA THR A 650 -11.14 19.58 -66.55
C THR A 650 -10.47 18.48 -65.73
N ARG A 651 -10.92 17.23 -65.81
CA ARG A 651 -10.29 16.07 -65.16
C ARG A 651 -8.89 15.84 -65.65
N ALA A 652 -8.67 15.84 -66.96
CA ALA A 652 -7.33 15.71 -67.56
C ALA A 652 -6.37 16.85 -67.15
N ALA A 653 -6.89 18.07 -66.94
CA ALA A 653 -6.11 19.19 -66.42
C ALA A 653 -5.72 18.97 -64.95
N ILE A 654 -6.64 18.45 -64.12
CA ILE A 654 -6.33 18.10 -62.70
C ILE A 654 -5.24 17.03 -62.66
N ASP A 655 -5.41 15.92 -63.40
CA ASP A 655 -4.45 14.80 -63.40
C ASP A 655 -3.05 15.27 -63.80
N ARG A 656 -2.96 16.18 -64.78
CA ARG A 656 -1.67 16.77 -65.21
C ARG A 656 -1.07 17.64 -64.11
N LEU A 657 -1.86 18.51 -63.46
CA LEU A 657 -1.38 19.39 -62.40
C LEU A 657 -0.96 18.61 -61.17
N GLU A 658 -1.68 17.52 -60.83
CA GLU A 658 -1.33 16.61 -59.75
C GLU A 658 0.01 15.91 -60.01
N GLN A 659 0.25 15.46 -61.25
CA GLN A 659 1.53 14.89 -61.62
C GLN A 659 2.67 15.91 -61.53
N GLU A 660 2.44 17.16 -61.98
CA GLU A 660 3.43 18.24 -61.89
C GLU A 660 3.73 18.59 -60.42
N ALA A 661 2.71 18.65 -59.56
CA ALA A 661 2.87 18.89 -58.13
C ALA A 661 3.65 17.75 -57.45
N ALA A 662 3.34 16.49 -57.76
CA ALA A 662 4.06 15.33 -57.23
C ALA A 662 5.53 15.30 -57.64
N GLN A 663 5.84 15.64 -58.90
CA GLN A 663 7.23 15.75 -59.36
C GLN A 663 7.99 16.87 -58.66
N ALA A 664 7.34 18.02 -58.46
CA ALA A 664 7.95 19.16 -57.76
C ALA A 664 8.22 18.86 -56.30
N LEU A 665 7.30 18.14 -55.62
CA LEU A 665 7.48 17.66 -54.23
C LEU A 665 8.61 16.63 -54.12
N ALA A 666 8.70 15.69 -55.07
CA ALA A 666 9.79 14.70 -55.09
C ALA A 666 11.17 15.35 -55.28
N ALA A 667 11.24 16.48 -55.97
CA ALA A 667 12.46 17.25 -56.11
C ALA A 667 12.88 18.00 -54.85
N LEU A 668 11.91 18.40 -54.02
CA LEU A 668 12.16 19.01 -52.69
C LEU A 668 12.63 18.00 -51.63
N SER A 669 12.29 16.73 -51.78
CA SER A 669 12.63 15.68 -50.83
C SER A 669 14.05 15.12 -51.00
N ARG A 670 14.81 15.64 -51.92
CA ARG A 670 16.22 15.31 -52.15
C ARG A 670 17.15 16.34 -51.50
#